data_17ea03c6c8c8bc8ca90bedb2ff1b4f14
#
_entry.id   17ea03c6c8c8bc8ca90bedb2ff1b4f14
#
_cell.length_a   1.000
_cell.length_b   1.000
_cell.length_c   1.000
_cell.angle_alpha   90.00
_cell.angle_beta   90.00
_cell.angle_gamma   90.00
#
_symmetry.space_group_name_H-M   'P 1'
#
loop_
_entity.id
_entity.type
_entity.pdbx_description
1 polymer ?
#
loop_
_entity_poly.entity_id
_entity_poly.type
_entity_poly.pdbx_seq_one_letter_code
_entity_poly.pdbx_strand_id
1 'polypeptide(L)'
;MEGNFEEQNKLPELKLDAKQAQGFLSFYKTLPNDTRAVRFFDRKDYYTAHGENSVFIAKTYYHTTTALRQLGSGSNALSSVSISRNMFETIARDLLLERNDHTVELYEGSGSYWRLVKTGSPGNIGSFEDVLFANNEMQDTPVVVSIFPSFHDGRCVIGMAYVDLTRRVLGLAEFLDDSRFTNLESSLIALGAKECIFPAESGKSNECKSLYDSLERCAVMITERKKHEFKGRDLDSDLKRLVKGNIEPVRDLVSGFDLATPALGALLSFSELLSNEDNYGNFTIRRYDIGGFMRLDSAAMRALNVMESKTDANKNFSLFGLMNRTCTAGMGKRLLHMWLKQPLVDLNEIKTRLDIVQCFVEEAGLRQDLRQHLKRISDVERLLRSLERRRGGLQHIIKLYQSTIRLPFIKTAMQQYTGEFASLISERYLKKLEALSDQDHLGKFIDLVECSVDLDQLENGEYMISSSYDTKLASLKDQKELLEQQIHELHKKTAIELDLQVDKALKLDKAAQFGHVFRITKKEEPKIRKKLTTQFIVLETRKDGVKFTNTKLKKLGDQYQSVVDDYRSCQKELVDRVVETVTSFSEVFEDLAGLLSEMDVLLSFADLAASCPTPYCRPEITSSDAGDIVLEGSRHPCVEAQDWVNFIPNDCRLMRGKSWFQIVTGPNMGGKSTFIRQVGVIVLMAQVGSFVPCDKASISIRDCIFARVGAGDCQLRGVSTFMQEMLETASILKGASDKSLIIIDELGRGTSTYDGFGLAWAICEHLVQVKRAPTLFATHFHELTALAQANSEVSGNTVGVANFHVSAHIDTESRKLTMLYKVEPGACDQSFGIHVAEFANFPESVVALAREKAAELEDFSPSSMIINNEVLIHFPLCFWLMMESFYHSPILQFMLYYYKSM
;
A
#
# COMPACT_ATOMS: atom_id res chain seq x y z
N MET A 1 -7.35 2.71 -37.11
CA MET A 1 -6.50 2.74 -35.90
C MET A 1 -5.91 1.37 -35.54
N GLU A 2 -6.06 0.39 -36.44
CA GLU A 2 -5.53 -0.99 -36.18
C GLU A 2 -4.07 -1.20 -36.63
N GLY A 3 -3.47 -0.27 -37.36
CA GLY A 3 -2.10 -0.43 -37.88
C GLY A 3 -0.95 -0.08 -36.93
N ASN A 4 -1.21 0.57 -35.77
CA ASN A 4 -0.15 0.98 -34.83
C ASN A 4 0.05 0.05 -33.63
N PHE A 5 -0.81 -0.96 -33.44
CA PHE A 5 -0.69 -1.92 -32.32
C PHE A 5 0.27 -3.10 -32.61
N GLU A 6 0.48 -3.45 -33.87
CA GLU A 6 1.37 -4.56 -34.25
C GLU A 6 2.87 -4.20 -34.28
N GLU A 7 3.24 -2.92 -34.46
CA GLU A 7 4.65 -2.51 -34.43
C GLU A 7 5.25 -2.36 -33.02
N GLN A 8 4.42 -2.14 -31.99
CA GLN A 8 4.90 -1.98 -30.61
C GLN A 8 5.21 -3.32 -29.89
N ASN A 9 4.84 -4.47 -30.43
CA ASN A 9 5.00 -5.78 -29.80
C ASN A 9 6.09 -6.67 -30.41
N LYS A 10 6.93 -6.20 -31.33
CA LYS A 10 8.08 -6.98 -31.77
C LYS A 10 9.15 -7.03 -30.69
N LEU A 11 9.34 -8.23 -30.10
CA LEU A 11 10.44 -8.49 -29.17
C LEU A 11 11.78 -8.09 -29.82
N PRO A 12 12.63 -7.32 -29.12
CA PRO A 12 13.95 -6.95 -29.63
C PRO A 12 14.75 -8.21 -29.98
N GLU A 13 15.46 -8.17 -31.09
CA GLU A 13 16.28 -9.29 -31.52
C GLU A 13 17.58 -9.36 -30.70
N LEU A 14 17.87 -10.51 -30.07
CA LEU A 14 19.12 -10.71 -29.34
C LEU A 14 20.29 -10.84 -30.34
N LYS A 15 20.98 -9.73 -30.62
CA LYS A 15 22.13 -9.65 -31.53
C LYS A 15 23.43 -9.77 -30.74
N LEU A 16 23.94 -11.00 -30.60
CA LEU A 16 25.25 -11.28 -30.01
C LEU A 16 26.10 -12.05 -31.01
N ASP A 17 27.35 -11.68 -31.19
CA ASP A 17 28.31 -12.51 -31.90
C ASP A 17 28.73 -13.72 -31.06
N ALA A 18 29.32 -14.77 -31.72
CA ALA A 18 29.67 -15.98 -31.04
C ALA A 18 30.65 -15.79 -29.86
N LYS A 19 31.56 -14.83 -29.96
CA LYS A 19 32.55 -14.51 -28.93
C LYS A 19 31.90 -13.82 -27.74
N GLN A 20 31.00 -12.89 -27.99
CA GLN A 20 30.20 -12.21 -26.96
C GLN A 20 29.28 -13.17 -26.23
N ALA A 21 28.63 -14.09 -26.97
CA ALA A 21 27.79 -15.13 -26.40
C ALA A 21 28.57 -16.07 -25.47
N GLN A 22 29.75 -16.52 -25.90
CA GLN A 22 30.61 -17.39 -25.10
C GLN A 22 31.14 -16.70 -23.84
N GLY A 23 31.56 -15.43 -23.96
CA GLY A 23 31.99 -14.60 -22.81
C GLY A 23 30.87 -14.43 -21.79
N PHE A 24 29.65 -14.13 -22.25
CA PHE A 24 28.49 -13.99 -21.38
C PHE A 24 28.13 -15.30 -20.66
N LEU A 25 28.14 -16.44 -21.36
CA LEU A 25 27.86 -17.76 -20.76
C LEU A 25 28.86 -18.10 -19.64
N SER A 26 30.15 -17.77 -19.85
CA SER A 26 31.17 -17.97 -18.82
C SER A 26 30.92 -17.13 -17.59
N PHE A 27 30.54 -15.85 -17.76
CA PHE A 27 30.16 -14.96 -16.66
C PHE A 27 28.90 -15.44 -15.94
N TYR A 28 27.84 -15.81 -16.66
CA TYR A 28 26.57 -16.20 -16.07
C TYR A 28 26.70 -17.41 -15.12
N LYS A 29 27.62 -18.34 -15.43
CA LYS A 29 27.92 -19.51 -14.58
C LYS A 29 28.59 -19.13 -13.25
N THR A 30 29.19 -17.94 -13.12
CA THR A 30 29.83 -17.48 -11.88
C THR A 30 28.83 -16.87 -10.89
N LEU A 31 27.59 -16.60 -11.36
CA LEU A 31 26.57 -15.99 -10.51
C LEU A 31 26.04 -17.01 -9.48
N PRO A 32 25.77 -16.59 -8.25
CA PRO A 32 25.21 -17.45 -7.22
C PRO A 32 23.82 -17.96 -7.63
N ASN A 33 23.51 -19.20 -7.24
CA ASN A 33 22.19 -19.77 -7.50
C ASN A 33 21.20 -19.25 -6.45
N ASP A 34 20.53 -18.14 -6.74
CA ASP A 34 19.48 -17.54 -5.91
C ASP A 34 18.17 -17.55 -6.70
N THR A 35 17.22 -18.35 -6.22
CA THR A 35 15.90 -18.51 -6.85
C THR A 35 14.99 -17.30 -6.68
N ARG A 36 15.29 -16.41 -5.74
CA ARG A 36 14.52 -15.18 -5.48
C ARG A 36 15.03 -13.99 -6.31
N ALA A 37 16.26 -14.06 -6.83
CA ALA A 37 16.85 -12.96 -7.60
C ALA A 37 16.46 -13.04 -9.08
N VAL A 38 15.74 -12.03 -9.57
CA VAL A 38 15.46 -11.87 -10.99
C VAL A 38 16.49 -10.93 -11.60
N ARG A 39 17.34 -11.48 -12.49
CA ARG A 39 18.50 -10.81 -13.04
C ARG A 39 18.24 -10.29 -14.44
N PHE A 40 18.46 -8.98 -14.62
CA PHE A 40 18.35 -8.29 -15.90
C PHE A 40 19.73 -7.83 -16.38
N PHE A 41 19.95 -7.91 -17.68
CA PHE A 41 21.20 -7.49 -18.33
C PHE A 41 20.89 -6.41 -19.32
N ASP A 42 21.46 -5.21 -19.11
CA ASP A 42 21.27 -4.05 -19.99
C ASP A 42 22.03 -4.25 -21.30
N ARG A 43 21.33 -4.13 -22.42
CA ARG A 43 21.86 -4.17 -23.79
C ARG A 43 21.81 -2.82 -24.48
N LYS A 44 21.71 -1.71 -23.72
CA LYS A 44 21.56 -0.31 -24.16
C LYS A 44 20.15 0.05 -24.65
N ASP A 45 19.63 -0.68 -25.64
CA ASP A 45 18.30 -0.41 -26.21
C ASP A 45 17.19 -1.30 -25.62
N TYR A 46 17.52 -2.39 -24.99
CA TYR A 46 16.63 -3.39 -24.39
C TYR A 46 17.33 -4.16 -23.28
N TYR A 47 16.57 -4.92 -22.52
CA TYR A 47 17.09 -5.79 -21.46
C TYR A 47 16.97 -7.26 -21.85
N THR A 48 17.76 -8.13 -21.23
CA THR A 48 17.64 -9.58 -21.36
C THR A 48 17.61 -10.25 -20.00
N ALA A 49 16.85 -11.35 -19.89
CA ALA A 49 16.92 -12.27 -18.76
C ALA A 49 17.22 -13.68 -19.27
N HIS A 50 17.87 -14.47 -18.43
CA HIS A 50 18.43 -15.77 -18.85
C HIS A 50 18.15 -16.87 -17.83
N GLY A 51 18.27 -18.15 -18.27
CA GLY A 51 18.05 -19.32 -17.42
C GLY A 51 16.62 -19.41 -16.88
N GLU A 52 16.47 -19.74 -15.61
CA GLU A 52 15.17 -19.85 -14.94
C GLU A 52 14.40 -18.52 -14.93
N ASN A 53 15.10 -17.39 -14.78
CA ASN A 53 14.47 -16.07 -14.85
C ASN A 53 13.81 -15.83 -16.22
N SER A 54 14.40 -16.30 -17.33
CA SER A 54 13.79 -16.15 -18.65
C SER A 54 12.50 -16.96 -18.79
N VAL A 55 12.46 -18.17 -18.23
CA VAL A 55 11.26 -19.03 -18.23
C VAL A 55 10.17 -18.42 -17.34
N PHE A 56 10.54 -17.93 -16.18
CA PHE A 56 9.63 -17.22 -15.27
C PHE A 56 8.97 -16.02 -15.96
N ILE A 57 9.76 -15.13 -16.56
CA ILE A 57 9.28 -13.93 -17.25
C ILE A 57 8.40 -14.30 -18.45
N ALA A 58 8.80 -15.30 -19.25
CA ALA A 58 8.03 -15.72 -20.41
C ALA A 58 6.64 -16.26 -20.02
N LYS A 59 6.55 -17.06 -18.96
CA LYS A 59 5.27 -17.60 -18.47
C LYS A 59 4.40 -16.56 -17.79
N THR A 60 4.99 -15.70 -16.94
CA THR A 60 4.24 -14.78 -16.08
C THR A 60 3.79 -13.54 -16.83
N TYR A 61 4.64 -12.95 -17.68
CA TYR A 61 4.38 -11.64 -18.29
C TYR A 61 4.08 -11.71 -19.79
N TYR A 62 4.63 -12.69 -20.50
CA TYR A 62 4.33 -12.89 -21.92
C TYR A 62 3.25 -13.95 -22.17
N HIS A 63 2.88 -14.74 -21.15
CA HIS A 63 1.91 -15.83 -21.20
C HIS A 63 2.19 -16.84 -22.31
N THR A 64 3.44 -16.91 -22.79
CA THR A 64 3.86 -17.80 -23.86
C THR A 64 5.34 -18.19 -23.74
N THR A 65 5.66 -19.42 -24.11
CA THR A 65 7.04 -19.90 -24.18
C THR A 65 7.71 -19.62 -25.54
N THR A 66 6.96 -19.10 -26.52
CA THR A 66 7.52 -18.78 -27.85
C THR A 66 8.46 -17.57 -27.82
N ALA A 67 8.39 -16.75 -26.75
CA ALA A 67 9.33 -15.66 -26.49
C ALA A 67 10.75 -16.14 -26.12
N LEU A 68 10.91 -17.40 -25.72
CA LEU A 68 12.18 -17.96 -25.31
C LEU A 68 13.07 -18.29 -26.52
N ARG A 69 14.33 -17.90 -26.45
CA ARG A 69 15.38 -18.22 -27.43
C ARG A 69 16.51 -18.93 -26.71
N GLN A 70 17.27 -19.74 -27.44
CA GLN A 70 18.45 -20.40 -26.90
C GLN A 70 19.71 -19.59 -27.24
N LEU A 71 20.50 -19.31 -26.22
CA LEU A 71 21.82 -18.68 -26.33
C LEU A 71 22.90 -19.75 -26.17
N GLY A 72 23.72 -19.96 -27.19
CA GLY A 72 24.72 -21.03 -27.23
C GLY A 72 24.19 -22.32 -27.82
N SER A 73 25.03 -23.36 -27.85
CA SER A 73 24.73 -24.67 -28.42
C SER A 73 25.14 -25.80 -27.49
N GLY A 74 24.46 -26.96 -27.60
CA GLY A 74 24.72 -28.17 -26.82
C GLY A 74 24.33 -28.08 -25.37
N SER A 75 25.01 -28.81 -24.47
CA SER A 75 24.72 -28.86 -23.03
C SER A 75 24.90 -27.51 -22.28
N ASN A 76 25.48 -26.53 -22.93
CA ASN A 76 25.69 -25.17 -22.38
C ASN A 76 24.71 -24.14 -22.91
N ALA A 77 23.66 -24.54 -23.61
CA ALA A 77 22.62 -23.65 -24.09
C ALA A 77 21.82 -23.06 -22.93
N LEU A 78 21.65 -21.74 -22.92
CA LEU A 78 20.95 -21.01 -21.89
C LEU A 78 19.67 -20.41 -22.48
N SER A 79 18.51 -20.65 -21.86
CA SER A 79 17.26 -20.01 -22.28
C SER A 79 17.37 -18.51 -22.04
N SER A 80 16.82 -17.71 -22.94
CA SER A 80 16.94 -16.26 -22.93
C SER A 80 15.67 -15.60 -23.42
N VAL A 81 15.30 -14.47 -22.84
CA VAL A 81 14.19 -13.63 -23.28
C VAL A 81 14.64 -12.18 -23.42
N SER A 82 14.22 -11.52 -24.49
CA SER A 82 14.46 -10.09 -24.70
C SER A 82 13.26 -9.28 -24.17
N ILE A 83 13.55 -8.16 -23.54
CA ILE A 83 12.56 -7.37 -22.79
C ILE A 83 12.72 -5.91 -23.21
N SER A 84 11.61 -5.28 -23.65
CA SER A 84 11.63 -3.84 -23.95
C SER A 84 11.75 -3.01 -22.67
N ARG A 85 12.16 -1.73 -22.80
CA ARG A 85 12.27 -0.84 -21.63
C ARG A 85 10.94 -0.71 -20.87
N ASN A 86 9.85 -0.51 -21.58
CA ASN A 86 8.52 -0.39 -20.95
C ASN A 86 8.10 -1.70 -20.22
N MET A 87 8.42 -2.85 -20.81
CA MET A 87 8.13 -4.13 -20.17
C MET A 87 9.02 -4.36 -18.93
N PHE A 88 10.29 -3.94 -18.98
CA PHE A 88 11.17 -3.99 -17.81
C PHE A 88 10.62 -3.15 -16.65
N GLU A 89 10.15 -1.92 -16.93
CA GLU A 89 9.50 -1.07 -15.92
C GLU A 89 8.26 -1.76 -15.31
N THR A 90 7.45 -2.41 -16.14
CA THR A 90 6.27 -3.16 -15.69
C THR A 90 6.64 -4.34 -14.81
N ILE A 91 7.64 -5.14 -15.24
CA ILE A 91 8.13 -6.31 -14.49
C ILE A 91 8.76 -5.88 -13.17
N ALA A 92 9.65 -4.88 -13.18
CA ALA A 92 10.30 -4.38 -11.99
C ALA A 92 9.27 -3.85 -10.97
N ARG A 93 8.22 -3.17 -11.43
CA ARG A 93 7.13 -2.68 -10.59
C ARG A 93 6.35 -3.84 -9.96
N ASP A 94 5.93 -4.81 -10.75
CA ASP A 94 5.20 -5.98 -10.23
C ASP A 94 6.02 -6.74 -9.19
N LEU A 95 7.31 -6.99 -9.46
CA LEU A 95 8.18 -7.74 -8.55
C LEU A 95 8.46 -7.00 -7.23
N LEU A 96 8.74 -5.69 -7.28
CA LEU A 96 9.19 -4.92 -6.13
C LEU A 96 8.05 -4.27 -5.33
N LEU A 97 6.93 -3.94 -5.97
CA LEU A 97 5.84 -3.20 -5.30
C LEU A 97 4.58 -4.05 -5.07
N GLU A 98 4.35 -5.06 -5.92
CA GLU A 98 3.08 -5.76 -5.90
C GLU A 98 3.21 -7.20 -5.37
N ARG A 99 4.21 -7.97 -5.84
CA ARG A 99 4.38 -9.37 -5.42
C ARG A 99 5.13 -9.52 -4.11
N ASN A 100 6.10 -8.65 -3.85
CA ASN A 100 6.95 -8.65 -2.65
C ASN A 100 7.67 -9.99 -2.37
N ASP A 101 7.98 -10.76 -3.41
CA ASP A 101 8.55 -12.12 -3.28
C ASP A 101 9.92 -12.29 -3.97
N HIS A 102 10.35 -11.28 -4.73
CA HIS A 102 11.59 -11.33 -5.51
C HIS A 102 12.45 -10.09 -5.31
N THR A 103 13.76 -10.26 -5.49
CA THR A 103 14.73 -9.17 -5.65
C THR A 103 15.01 -8.94 -7.13
N VAL A 104 15.36 -7.74 -7.50
CA VAL A 104 15.72 -7.35 -8.86
C VAL A 104 17.16 -6.92 -8.90
N GLU A 105 17.97 -7.55 -9.75
CA GLU A 105 19.37 -7.21 -9.98
C GLU A 105 19.54 -6.74 -11.44
N LEU A 106 20.19 -5.62 -11.63
CA LEU A 106 20.53 -5.05 -12.95
C LEU A 106 22.02 -5.07 -13.16
N TYR A 107 22.44 -5.72 -14.22
CA TYR A 107 23.83 -5.82 -14.66
C TYR A 107 24.08 -5.01 -15.90
N GLU A 108 25.18 -4.26 -15.92
CA GLU A 108 25.69 -3.54 -17.08
C GLU A 108 27.06 -4.12 -17.50
N GLY A 109 27.29 -4.23 -18.80
CA GLY A 109 28.56 -4.71 -19.32
C GLY A 109 28.49 -5.23 -20.75
N SER A 110 29.54 -5.91 -21.16
CA SER A 110 29.63 -6.57 -22.48
C SER A 110 30.60 -7.73 -22.45
N GLY A 111 30.37 -8.74 -23.32
CA GLY A 111 31.24 -9.93 -23.43
C GLY A 111 31.29 -10.71 -22.12
N SER A 112 32.49 -10.83 -21.53
CA SER A 112 32.71 -11.50 -20.25
C SER A 112 32.76 -10.55 -19.03
N TYR A 113 32.64 -9.25 -19.25
CA TYR A 113 32.73 -8.24 -18.19
C TYR A 113 31.37 -7.62 -17.91
N TRP A 114 30.74 -8.09 -16.83
CA TRP A 114 29.47 -7.60 -16.34
C TRP A 114 29.61 -7.22 -14.87
N ARG A 115 29.05 -6.09 -14.50
CA ARG A 115 29.01 -5.62 -13.11
C ARG A 115 27.55 -5.40 -12.68
N LEU A 116 27.27 -5.72 -11.44
CA LEU A 116 26.02 -5.35 -10.80
C LEU A 116 25.99 -3.83 -10.59
N VAL A 117 24.97 -3.15 -11.11
CA VAL A 117 24.83 -1.70 -11.04
C VAL A 117 23.72 -1.29 -10.10
N LYS A 118 22.59 -2.03 -10.14
CA LYS A 118 21.44 -1.76 -9.29
C LYS A 118 20.93 -3.05 -8.67
N THR A 119 20.61 -2.99 -7.37
CA THR A 119 19.90 -4.04 -6.65
C THR A 119 18.69 -3.42 -5.98
N GLY A 120 17.55 -4.09 -6.06
CA GLY A 120 16.32 -3.66 -5.39
C GLY A 120 15.64 -4.84 -4.72
N SER A 121 15.08 -4.59 -3.56
CA SER A 121 14.15 -5.49 -2.87
C SER A 121 12.86 -4.74 -2.52
N PRO A 122 11.77 -5.43 -2.16
CA PRO A 122 10.52 -4.78 -1.80
C PRO A 122 10.64 -3.71 -0.70
N GLY A 123 11.55 -3.89 0.23
CA GLY A 123 11.86 -2.92 1.29
C GLY A 123 12.89 -1.86 0.88
N ASN A 124 13.80 -2.19 -0.04
CA ASN A 124 14.87 -1.29 -0.50
C ASN A 124 14.80 -1.07 -2.01
N ILE A 125 13.90 -0.19 -2.44
CA ILE A 125 13.65 0.16 -3.84
C ILE A 125 14.51 1.33 -4.34
N GLY A 126 15.35 1.94 -3.48
CA GLY A 126 16.01 3.22 -3.73
C GLY A 126 16.77 3.31 -5.05
N SER A 127 17.41 2.23 -5.49
CA SER A 127 18.16 2.18 -6.76
C SER A 127 17.26 2.14 -8.01
N PHE A 128 15.98 1.76 -7.87
CA PHE A 128 15.00 1.64 -8.96
C PHE A 128 13.89 2.68 -8.93
N GLU A 129 13.86 3.60 -7.96
CA GLU A 129 12.77 4.58 -7.82
C GLU A 129 12.50 5.37 -9.09
N ASP A 130 13.55 5.75 -9.83
CA ASP A 130 13.40 6.50 -11.09
C ASP A 130 12.63 5.70 -12.14
N VAL A 131 12.84 4.39 -12.16
CA VAL A 131 12.17 3.46 -13.07
C VAL A 131 10.74 3.20 -12.62
N LEU A 132 10.55 2.99 -11.30
CA LEU A 132 9.27 2.58 -10.74
C LEU A 132 8.22 3.70 -10.76
N PHE A 133 8.66 4.95 -10.54
CA PHE A 133 7.77 6.11 -10.34
C PHE A 133 7.91 7.22 -11.40
N ALA A 134 8.55 6.94 -12.52
CA ALA A 134 8.68 7.91 -13.62
C ALA A 134 7.31 8.45 -14.07
N ASN A 135 6.30 7.60 -14.17
CA ASN A 135 4.97 7.91 -14.71
C ASN A 135 3.80 7.53 -13.78
N ASN A 136 4.07 7.06 -12.55
CA ASN A 136 3.03 6.57 -11.65
C ASN A 136 3.19 7.14 -10.24
N GLU A 137 2.06 7.26 -9.53
CA GLU A 137 2.01 7.66 -8.14
C GLU A 137 2.52 6.52 -7.23
N MET A 138 3.31 6.88 -6.23
CA MET A 138 3.70 5.98 -5.15
C MET A 138 2.51 5.81 -4.20
N GLN A 139 1.95 4.63 -4.15
CA GLN A 139 0.76 4.36 -3.32
C GLN A 139 1.12 4.06 -1.85
N ASP A 140 2.28 3.46 -1.62
CA ASP A 140 2.74 3.01 -0.30
C ASP A 140 4.20 3.39 -0.08
N THR A 141 4.58 3.62 1.19
CA THR A 141 5.99 3.83 1.56
C THR A 141 6.58 2.48 1.95
N PRO A 142 7.67 2.03 1.33
CA PRO A 142 8.28 0.77 1.74
C PRO A 142 8.90 0.93 3.13
N VAL A 143 8.40 0.13 4.08
CA VAL A 143 8.95 0.02 5.43
C VAL A 143 9.73 -1.28 5.53
N VAL A 144 10.96 -1.19 6.04
CA VAL A 144 11.79 -2.34 6.39
C VAL A 144 11.73 -2.54 7.90
N VAL A 145 11.49 -3.77 8.31
CA VAL A 145 11.47 -4.15 9.72
C VAL A 145 12.61 -5.12 10.00
N SER A 146 13.29 -4.97 11.11
CA SER A 146 14.26 -5.92 11.63
C SER A 146 13.76 -6.45 12.96
N ILE A 147 13.80 -7.77 13.15
CA ILE A 147 13.36 -8.42 14.38
C ILE A 147 14.48 -9.26 14.98
N PHE A 148 14.54 -9.25 16.32
CA PHE A 148 15.42 -10.09 17.09
C PHE A 148 14.60 -10.83 18.15
N PRO A 149 14.17 -12.08 17.87
CA PRO A 149 13.35 -12.87 18.79
C PRO A 149 14.21 -13.47 19.92
N SER A 150 13.66 -13.53 21.11
CA SER A 150 14.22 -14.21 22.28
C SER A 150 13.18 -15.17 22.86
N PHE A 151 13.56 -16.43 22.99
CA PHE A 151 12.70 -17.50 23.51
C PHE A 151 13.26 -17.99 24.84
N HIS A 152 12.59 -17.64 25.94
CA HIS A 152 12.96 -18.07 27.30
C HIS A 152 11.72 -18.55 28.07
N ASP A 153 11.79 -19.70 28.70
CA ASP A 153 10.76 -20.29 29.59
C ASP A 153 9.36 -20.31 28.96
N GLY A 154 9.27 -20.66 27.67
CA GLY A 154 7.99 -20.70 26.92
C GLY A 154 7.40 -19.32 26.62
N ARG A 155 8.11 -18.22 26.90
CA ARG A 155 7.75 -16.86 26.56
C ARG A 155 8.56 -16.42 25.35
N CYS A 156 7.88 -15.75 24.42
CA CYS A 156 8.52 -15.12 23.29
C CYS A 156 8.54 -13.60 23.49
N VAL A 157 9.74 -13.02 23.47
CA VAL A 157 9.91 -11.55 23.45
C VAL A 157 10.50 -11.17 22.10
N ILE A 158 9.87 -10.21 21.44
CA ILE A 158 10.31 -9.70 20.14
C ILE A 158 10.90 -8.31 20.34
N GLY A 159 12.21 -8.16 20.04
CA GLY A 159 12.81 -6.86 19.80
C GLY A 159 12.61 -6.48 18.32
N MET A 160 11.99 -5.34 18.05
CA MET A 160 11.66 -4.87 16.71
C MET A 160 12.24 -3.48 16.47
N ALA A 161 12.88 -3.31 15.32
CA ALA A 161 13.26 -2.01 14.79
C ALA A 161 12.70 -1.85 13.38
N TYR A 162 12.25 -0.67 12.99
CA TYR A 162 11.82 -0.40 11.63
C TYR A 162 12.37 0.93 11.11
N VAL A 163 12.46 1.03 9.79
CA VAL A 163 12.78 2.26 9.09
C VAL A 163 11.72 2.57 8.04
N ASP A 164 11.18 3.77 8.11
CA ASP A 164 10.43 4.40 7.02
C ASP A 164 11.39 5.37 6.31
N LEU A 165 11.92 4.94 5.19
CA LEU A 165 12.87 5.74 4.39
C LEU A 165 12.22 7.01 3.81
N THR A 166 10.91 7.02 3.72
CA THR A 166 10.15 8.14 3.16
C THR A 166 10.00 9.26 4.17
N ARG A 167 9.64 8.91 5.40
CA ARG A 167 9.43 9.86 6.50
C ARG A 167 10.69 10.09 7.31
N ARG A 168 11.77 9.37 6.99
CA ARG A 168 13.03 9.37 7.74
C ARG A 168 12.83 9.09 9.23
N VAL A 169 11.99 8.09 9.51
CA VAL A 169 11.68 7.67 10.87
C VAL A 169 12.26 6.31 11.14
N LEU A 170 13.00 6.21 12.24
CA LEU A 170 13.41 4.97 12.87
C LEU A 170 12.48 4.71 14.06
N GLY A 171 11.99 3.50 14.20
CA GLY A 171 11.15 3.14 15.34
C GLY A 171 11.66 1.89 16.06
N LEU A 172 11.47 1.84 17.37
CA LEU A 172 11.85 0.74 18.23
C LEU A 172 10.68 0.27 19.05
N ALA A 173 10.53 -1.04 19.20
CA ALA A 173 9.60 -1.67 20.11
C ALA A 173 10.19 -2.95 20.70
N GLU A 174 9.78 -3.26 21.93
CA GLU A 174 10.04 -4.56 22.56
C GLU A 174 8.78 -5.02 23.26
N PHE A 175 8.32 -6.24 22.97
CA PHE A 175 7.05 -6.74 23.45
C PHE A 175 7.03 -8.25 23.57
N LEU A 176 6.18 -8.71 24.51
CA LEU A 176 5.82 -10.10 24.63
C LEU A 176 4.86 -10.49 23.50
N ASP A 177 5.09 -11.66 22.91
CA ASP A 177 4.22 -12.21 21.88
C ASP A 177 3.80 -13.64 22.21
N ASP A 178 2.75 -14.09 21.55
CA ASP A 178 2.25 -15.46 21.67
C ASP A 178 3.00 -16.42 20.72
N SER A 179 2.70 -17.72 20.82
CA SER A 179 3.29 -18.76 19.97
C SER A 179 2.99 -18.62 18.46
N ARG A 180 2.16 -17.63 18.07
CA ARG A 180 1.74 -17.34 16.70
C ARG A 180 2.16 -15.98 16.23
N PHE A 181 2.80 -15.19 17.07
CA PHE A 181 3.30 -13.85 16.74
C PHE A 181 2.19 -12.88 16.33
N THR A 182 1.06 -12.89 17.05
CA THR A 182 -0.12 -12.06 16.71
C THR A 182 0.16 -10.56 16.86
N ASN A 183 0.94 -10.14 17.86
CA ASN A 183 1.35 -8.75 18.03
C ASN A 183 2.33 -8.32 16.93
N LEU A 184 3.27 -9.20 16.56
CA LEU A 184 4.19 -8.95 15.45
C LEU A 184 3.42 -8.84 14.13
N GLU A 185 2.50 -9.77 13.83
CA GLU A 185 1.66 -9.76 12.63
C GLU A 185 0.89 -8.43 12.52
N SER A 186 0.21 -8.02 13.58
CA SER A 186 -0.53 -6.75 13.62
C SER A 186 0.39 -5.55 13.42
N SER A 187 1.60 -5.56 14.00
CA SER A 187 2.58 -4.48 13.85
C SER A 187 3.11 -4.38 12.42
N LEU A 188 3.41 -5.51 11.78
CA LEU A 188 3.87 -5.56 10.39
C LEU A 188 2.81 -5.02 9.42
N ILE A 189 1.54 -5.38 9.63
CA ILE A 189 0.41 -4.89 8.85
C ILE A 189 0.21 -3.38 9.07
N ALA A 190 0.21 -2.95 10.33
CA ALA A 190 0.04 -1.54 10.69
C ALA A 190 1.14 -0.65 10.12
N LEU A 191 2.40 -1.11 10.13
CA LEU A 191 3.53 -0.41 9.54
C LEU A 191 3.55 -0.48 8.01
N GLY A 192 2.83 -1.43 7.40
CA GLY A 192 2.91 -1.69 5.97
C GLY A 192 4.27 -2.26 5.56
N ALA A 193 4.87 -3.09 6.42
CA ALA A 193 6.18 -3.71 6.19
C ALA A 193 6.22 -4.49 4.87
N LYS A 194 7.26 -4.28 4.08
CA LYS A 194 7.50 -4.98 2.82
C LYS A 194 8.60 -6.02 2.94
N GLU A 195 9.53 -5.80 3.86
CA GLU A 195 10.67 -6.67 4.08
C GLU A 195 10.96 -6.78 5.57
N CYS A 196 11.26 -8.01 6.03
CA CYS A 196 11.61 -8.31 7.41
C CYS A 196 12.97 -9.01 7.45
N ILE A 197 13.86 -8.45 8.27
CA ILE A 197 15.22 -8.94 8.48
C ILE A 197 15.27 -9.68 9.81
N PHE A 198 15.89 -10.85 9.83
CA PHE A 198 16.14 -11.56 11.10
C PHE A 198 17.37 -12.49 11.03
N PRO A 199 17.86 -13.02 12.20
CA PRO A 199 19.08 -13.82 12.26
C PRO A 199 18.95 -15.18 11.58
N ALA A 200 19.88 -15.52 10.67
CA ALA A 200 19.89 -16.75 9.86
C ALA A 200 19.96 -18.07 10.65
N GLU A 201 20.50 -18.07 11.88
CA GLU A 201 20.63 -19.27 12.70
C GLU A 201 19.34 -19.67 13.42
N SER A 202 18.33 -18.84 13.38
CA SER A 202 17.04 -19.03 14.06
C SER A 202 16.17 -20.13 13.43
N GLY A 203 16.44 -20.54 12.19
CA GLY A 203 15.56 -21.40 11.37
C GLY A 203 15.46 -22.89 11.75
N LYS A 204 16.08 -23.36 12.83
CA LYS A 204 16.12 -24.80 13.17
C LYS A 204 15.14 -25.23 14.27
N SER A 205 14.50 -24.31 14.99
CA SER A 205 13.51 -24.63 16.02
C SER A 205 12.08 -24.62 15.47
N ASN A 206 11.16 -25.36 16.12
CA ASN A 206 9.74 -25.34 15.74
C ASN A 206 9.10 -23.95 15.94
N GLU A 207 9.61 -23.16 16.88
CA GLU A 207 9.19 -21.78 17.15
C GLU A 207 9.51 -20.86 15.97
N CYS A 208 10.67 -21.06 15.33
CA CYS A 208 11.04 -20.33 14.14
C CYS A 208 10.15 -20.67 12.93
N LYS A 209 9.65 -21.90 12.80
CA LYS A 209 8.67 -22.21 11.75
C LYS A 209 7.40 -21.38 11.87
N SER A 210 6.87 -21.26 13.09
CA SER A 210 5.67 -20.44 13.35
C SER A 210 5.91 -18.95 13.03
N LEU A 211 7.15 -18.46 13.26
CA LEU A 211 7.56 -17.10 12.88
C LEU A 211 7.58 -16.92 11.35
N TYR A 212 8.18 -17.86 10.62
CA TYR A 212 8.17 -17.85 9.14
C TYR A 212 6.74 -17.84 8.59
N ASP A 213 5.89 -18.73 9.11
CA ASP A 213 4.48 -18.81 8.72
C ASP A 213 3.74 -17.48 8.97
N SER A 214 4.07 -16.76 10.04
CA SER A 214 3.49 -15.44 10.34
C SER A 214 3.95 -14.38 9.34
N LEU A 215 5.24 -14.31 9.05
CA LEU A 215 5.79 -13.38 8.05
C LEU A 215 5.23 -13.64 6.65
N GLU A 216 5.06 -14.91 6.26
CA GLU A 216 4.43 -15.28 4.99
C GLU A 216 2.95 -14.90 4.90
N ARG A 217 2.19 -15.02 6.02
CA ARG A 217 0.79 -14.56 6.07
C ARG A 217 0.67 -13.05 5.83
N CYS A 218 1.65 -12.28 6.33
CA CYS A 218 1.73 -10.84 6.11
C CYS A 218 2.18 -10.46 4.69
N ALA A 219 2.56 -11.43 3.86
CA ALA A 219 3.17 -11.20 2.54
C ALA A 219 4.42 -10.29 2.58
N VAL A 220 5.22 -10.44 3.63
CA VAL A 220 6.47 -9.70 3.87
C VAL A 220 7.63 -10.52 3.35
N MET A 221 8.52 -9.90 2.58
CA MET A 221 9.75 -10.56 2.12
C MET A 221 10.67 -10.86 3.30
N ILE A 222 11.17 -12.09 3.37
CA ILE A 222 12.02 -12.56 4.45
C ILE A 222 13.48 -12.51 4.01
N THR A 223 14.28 -11.72 4.73
CA THR A 223 15.72 -11.57 4.48
C THR A 223 16.52 -12.02 5.70
N GLU A 224 17.19 -13.15 5.57
CA GLU A 224 18.05 -13.66 6.63
C GLU A 224 19.41 -12.96 6.63
N ARG A 225 19.87 -12.53 7.80
CA ARG A 225 21.18 -11.89 7.98
C ARG A 225 22.00 -12.63 9.03
N LYS A 226 23.31 -12.54 8.92
CA LYS A 226 24.23 -13.21 9.86
C LYS A 226 24.10 -12.63 11.26
N LYS A 227 24.12 -13.49 12.27
CA LYS A 227 23.94 -13.12 13.69
C LYS A 227 24.91 -12.04 14.18
N HIS A 228 26.11 -11.90 13.57
CA HIS A 228 27.06 -10.88 13.95
C HIS A 228 26.61 -9.46 13.55
N GLU A 229 25.75 -9.31 12.57
CA GLU A 229 25.18 -8.02 12.15
C GLU A 229 24.21 -7.44 13.21
N PHE A 230 23.63 -8.31 14.03
CA PHE A 230 22.78 -7.94 15.17
C PHE A 230 23.60 -7.54 16.43
N LYS A 231 24.90 -7.60 16.39
CA LYS A 231 25.74 -7.23 17.56
C LYS A 231 26.08 -5.74 17.65
N GLY A 232 25.56 -4.91 16.74
CA GLY A 232 25.62 -3.44 16.78
C GLY A 232 26.97 -2.86 17.25
N ARG A 233 28.02 -3.01 16.43
CA ARG A 233 29.31 -2.31 16.73
C ARG A 233 29.09 -0.83 16.37
N ASP A 234 29.41 0.07 17.33
CA ASP A 234 29.40 1.53 17.17
C ASP A 234 28.00 2.18 16.88
N LEU A 235 26.90 1.54 17.33
CA LEU A 235 25.55 2.05 17.13
C LEU A 235 25.37 3.51 17.60
N ASP A 236 26.01 3.92 18.70
CA ASP A 236 25.98 5.29 19.20
C ASP A 236 26.60 6.28 18.20
N SER A 237 27.72 5.89 17.58
CA SER A 237 28.39 6.70 16.56
C SER A 237 27.53 6.82 15.29
N ASP A 238 26.84 5.73 14.91
CA ASP A 238 25.98 5.67 13.73
C ASP A 238 24.73 6.53 13.93
N LEU A 239 24.10 6.43 15.09
CA LEU A 239 22.94 7.25 15.44
C LEU A 239 23.30 8.73 15.57
N LYS A 240 24.47 9.06 16.09
CA LYS A 240 24.95 10.45 16.18
C LYS A 240 25.09 11.11 14.80
N ARG A 241 25.39 10.32 13.77
CA ARG A 241 25.46 10.81 12.38
C ARG A 241 24.07 10.95 11.76
N LEU A 242 23.15 10.00 12.01
CA LEU A 242 21.86 9.90 11.33
C LEU A 242 20.77 10.77 11.95
N VAL A 243 20.76 10.88 13.28
CA VAL A 243 19.64 11.48 14.01
C VAL A 243 19.75 13.00 14.05
N LYS A 244 18.59 13.65 13.88
CA LYS A 244 18.41 15.10 13.95
C LYS A 244 18.46 15.59 15.41
N GLY A 245 19.24 16.61 15.69
CA GLY A 245 19.25 17.29 16.98
C GLY A 245 20.11 16.62 18.05
N ASN A 246 19.67 16.70 19.32
CA ASN A 246 20.45 16.17 20.45
C ASN A 246 20.35 14.64 20.53
N ILE A 247 21.49 13.98 20.68
CA ILE A 247 21.59 12.51 20.78
C ILE A 247 21.19 11.94 22.16
N GLU A 248 21.22 12.74 23.23
CA GLU A 248 21.01 12.25 24.60
C GLU A 248 19.62 11.60 24.80
N PRO A 249 18.49 12.22 24.37
CA PRO A 249 17.18 11.58 24.47
C PRO A 249 17.10 10.27 23.66
N VAL A 250 17.86 10.19 22.58
CA VAL A 250 17.92 9.00 21.71
C VAL A 250 18.68 7.87 22.41
N ARG A 251 19.78 8.18 23.09
CA ARG A 251 20.52 7.21 23.90
C ARG A 251 19.67 6.62 25.01
N ASP A 252 18.93 7.46 25.72
CA ASP A 252 18.02 7.04 26.79
C ASP A 252 16.94 6.11 26.26
N LEU A 253 16.38 6.45 25.08
CA LEU A 253 15.38 5.62 24.42
C LEU A 253 15.95 4.25 24.02
N VAL A 254 17.12 4.22 23.37
CA VAL A 254 17.74 2.99 22.85
C VAL A 254 18.23 2.10 23.97
N SER A 255 18.81 2.68 25.03
CA SER A 255 19.28 1.92 26.20
C SER A 255 18.18 1.20 26.98
N GLY A 256 16.90 1.61 26.79
CA GLY A 256 15.73 0.97 27.37
C GLY A 256 15.29 -0.33 26.67
N PHE A 257 15.97 -0.75 25.59
CA PHE A 257 15.59 -1.91 24.79
C PHE A 257 16.76 -2.87 24.58
N ASP A 258 16.70 -4.05 25.19
CA ASP A 258 17.78 -5.06 25.11
C ASP A 258 17.76 -5.83 23.77
N LEU A 259 16.58 -6.11 23.22
CA LEU A 259 16.41 -6.89 21.99
C LEU A 259 16.16 -6.02 20.75
N ALA A 260 15.54 -4.86 20.90
CA ALA A 260 15.31 -3.97 19.77
C ALA A 260 16.59 -3.25 19.32
N THR A 261 17.55 -3.04 20.23
CA THR A 261 18.86 -2.45 19.92
C THR A 261 19.68 -3.31 18.95
N PRO A 262 19.85 -4.63 19.13
CA PRO A 262 20.44 -5.51 18.11
C PRO A 262 19.68 -5.48 16.77
N ALA A 263 18.35 -5.46 16.81
CA ALA A 263 17.55 -5.36 15.60
C ALA A 263 17.82 -4.06 14.83
N LEU A 264 17.98 -2.92 15.53
CA LEU A 264 18.33 -1.63 14.93
C LEU A 264 19.71 -1.68 14.25
N GLY A 265 20.70 -2.30 14.89
CA GLY A 265 22.04 -2.45 14.30
C GLY A 265 22.02 -3.19 12.97
N ALA A 266 21.28 -4.31 12.89
CA ALA A 266 21.10 -5.06 11.65
C ALA A 266 20.34 -4.26 10.59
N LEU A 267 19.33 -3.48 11.00
CA LEU A 267 18.54 -2.63 10.14
C LEU A 267 19.37 -1.54 9.47
N LEU A 268 20.21 -0.82 10.23
CA LEU A 268 21.08 0.23 9.71
C LEU A 268 22.11 -0.32 8.74
N SER A 269 22.66 -1.51 9.03
CA SER A 269 23.58 -2.21 8.13
C SER A 269 22.92 -2.61 6.81
N PHE A 270 21.71 -3.14 6.87
CA PHE A 270 20.97 -3.59 5.69
C PHE A 270 20.52 -2.43 4.79
N SER A 271 20.00 -1.38 5.39
CA SER A 271 19.46 -0.23 4.67
C SER A 271 20.55 0.70 4.12
N GLU A 272 21.82 0.42 4.43
CA GLU A 272 22.99 1.20 3.99
C GLU A 272 22.85 2.72 4.21
N LEU A 273 22.15 3.11 5.28
CA LEU A 273 21.82 4.53 5.55
C LEU A 273 23.04 5.41 5.69
N LEU A 274 24.13 4.84 6.24
CA LEU A 274 25.40 5.54 6.45
C LEU A 274 26.24 5.69 5.18
N SER A 275 25.90 4.96 4.11
CA SER A 275 26.62 5.04 2.84
C SER A 275 26.30 6.31 2.04
N ASN A 276 25.19 6.98 2.39
CA ASN A 276 24.79 8.23 1.77
C ASN A 276 24.81 9.38 2.78
N GLU A 277 25.66 10.37 2.53
CA GLU A 277 25.81 11.57 3.38
C GLU A 277 24.51 12.41 3.45
N ASP A 278 23.63 12.30 2.45
CA ASP A 278 22.33 12.99 2.43
C ASP A 278 21.38 12.51 3.55
N ASN A 279 21.69 11.38 4.19
CA ASN A 279 20.93 10.85 5.31
C ASN A 279 21.35 11.43 6.66
N TYR A 280 22.51 12.08 6.73
CA TYR A 280 23.06 12.55 8.00
C TYR A 280 22.26 13.69 8.61
N GLY A 281 21.94 13.54 9.90
CA GLY A 281 21.16 14.53 10.66
C GLY A 281 19.69 14.67 10.28
N ASN A 282 19.16 13.74 9.47
CA ASN A 282 17.81 13.84 8.90
C ASN A 282 16.81 12.83 9.45
N PHE A 283 17.25 11.86 10.25
CA PHE A 283 16.35 10.84 10.82
C PHE A 283 15.86 11.23 12.21
N THR A 284 14.59 10.90 12.49
CA THR A 284 14.02 10.92 13.84
C THR A 284 13.90 9.49 14.35
N ILE A 285 14.13 9.29 15.65
CA ILE A 285 13.93 7.99 16.30
C ILE A 285 12.82 8.09 17.35
N ARG A 286 11.94 7.09 17.40
CA ARG A 286 10.82 7.06 18.33
C ARG A 286 10.51 5.66 18.84
N ARG A 287 9.87 5.60 20.00
CA ARG A 287 9.25 4.38 20.48
C ARG A 287 8.00 4.08 19.66
N TYR A 288 7.84 2.84 19.22
CA TYR A 288 6.60 2.38 18.61
C TYR A 288 5.70 1.79 19.69
N ASP A 289 4.50 2.37 19.83
CA ASP A 289 3.50 1.91 20.78
C ASP A 289 2.51 0.98 20.08
N ILE A 290 2.55 -0.31 20.43
CA ILE A 290 1.64 -1.32 19.89
C ILE A 290 0.22 -1.11 20.38
N GLY A 291 0.04 -0.54 21.59
CA GLY A 291 -1.25 -0.26 22.19
C GLY A 291 -1.94 1.01 21.69
N GLY A 292 -1.23 1.85 20.93
CA GLY A 292 -1.74 3.14 20.43
C GLY A 292 -2.77 3.01 19.31
N PHE A 293 -2.92 1.83 18.72
CA PHE A 293 -3.84 1.58 17.60
C PHE A 293 -4.63 0.27 17.81
N MET A 294 -5.83 0.22 17.24
CA MET A 294 -6.62 -1.01 17.18
C MET A 294 -5.91 -2.04 16.29
N ARG A 295 -5.69 -3.22 16.83
CA ARG A 295 -5.00 -4.30 16.13
C ARG A 295 -5.90 -4.96 15.09
N LEU A 296 -5.34 -5.22 13.93
CA LEU A 296 -5.97 -5.95 12.82
C LEU A 296 -4.97 -7.01 12.34
N ASP A 297 -5.39 -8.26 12.29
CA ASP A 297 -4.59 -9.33 11.69
C ASP A 297 -4.86 -9.45 10.17
N SER A 298 -4.11 -10.28 9.49
CA SER A 298 -4.27 -10.49 8.04
C SER A 298 -5.64 -11.12 7.69
N ALA A 299 -6.21 -11.91 8.60
CA ALA A 299 -7.52 -12.52 8.42
C ALA A 299 -8.63 -11.45 8.48
N ALA A 300 -8.58 -10.55 9.49
CA ALA A 300 -9.51 -9.43 9.61
C ALA A 300 -9.42 -8.47 8.44
N MET A 301 -8.21 -8.09 8.01
CA MET A 301 -8.00 -7.21 6.86
C MET A 301 -8.65 -7.77 5.59
N ARG A 302 -8.50 -9.08 5.33
CA ARG A 302 -9.14 -9.75 4.18
C ARG A 302 -10.65 -9.92 4.37
N ALA A 303 -11.10 -10.38 5.55
CA ALA A 303 -12.51 -10.63 5.82
C ALA A 303 -13.36 -9.36 5.69
N LEU A 304 -12.85 -8.22 6.14
CA LEU A 304 -13.52 -6.92 6.05
C LEU A 304 -13.28 -6.21 4.72
N ASN A 305 -12.48 -6.79 3.83
CA ASN A 305 -12.08 -6.20 2.55
C ASN A 305 -11.60 -4.75 2.69
N VAL A 306 -10.66 -4.54 3.62
CA VAL A 306 -10.19 -3.18 3.97
C VAL A 306 -9.41 -2.56 2.83
N MET A 307 -8.50 -3.32 2.18
CA MET A 307 -7.63 -2.86 1.10
C MET A 307 -8.06 -3.41 -0.26
N GLU A 308 -7.74 -2.67 -1.33
CA GLU A 308 -8.02 -3.09 -2.72
C GLU A 308 -7.29 -4.41 -3.05
N SER A 309 -7.98 -5.32 -3.72
CA SER A 309 -7.43 -6.53 -4.31
C SER A 309 -7.31 -6.38 -5.83
N LYS A 310 -6.33 -7.03 -6.45
CA LYS A 310 -6.19 -7.08 -7.92
C LYS A 310 -7.38 -7.76 -8.59
N THR A 311 -8.13 -8.58 -7.86
CA THR A 311 -9.32 -9.29 -8.34
C THR A 311 -10.59 -8.46 -8.26
N ASP A 312 -10.55 -7.30 -7.61
CA ASP A 312 -11.73 -6.45 -7.43
C ASP A 312 -12.11 -5.81 -8.78
N ALA A 313 -13.32 -6.09 -9.24
CA ALA A 313 -13.84 -5.55 -10.49
C ALA A 313 -14.12 -4.03 -10.40
N ASN A 314 -14.34 -3.51 -9.20
CA ASN A 314 -14.62 -2.09 -8.93
C ASN A 314 -13.88 -1.67 -7.66
N LYS A 315 -13.33 -0.45 -7.65
CA LYS A 315 -12.64 0.13 -6.49
C LYS A 315 -13.53 0.17 -5.24
N ASN A 316 -14.82 0.41 -5.40
CA ASN A 316 -15.79 0.48 -4.30
C ASN A 316 -16.08 -0.87 -3.62
N PHE A 317 -15.48 -1.97 -4.08
CA PHE A 317 -15.57 -3.25 -3.37
C PHE A 317 -14.72 -3.26 -2.09
N SER A 318 -13.66 -2.47 -2.01
CA SER A 318 -12.85 -2.32 -0.81
C SER A 318 -13.24 -1.07 -0.01
N LEU A 319 -13.01 -1.11 1.31
CA LEU A 319 -13.25 0.05 2.16
C LEU A 319 -12.34 1.22 1.78
N PHE A 320 -11.07 0.93 1.52
CA PHE A 320 -10.11 1.95 1.07
C PHE A 320 -10.57 2.62 -0.23
N GLY A 321 -10.95 1.84 -1.23
CA GLY A 321 -11.39 2.39 -2.51
C GLY A 321 -12.66 3.25 -2.40
N LEU A 322 -13.61 2.85 -1.54
CA LEU A 322 -14.82 3.61 -1.26
C LEU A 322 -14.53 4.94 -0.55
N MET A 323 -13.64 4.90 0.48
CA MET A 323 -13.32 6.06 1.30
C MET A 323 -12.32 7.01 0.62
N ASN A 324 -11.60 6.55 -0.41
CA ASN A 324 -10.59 7.35 -1.08
C ASN A 324 -11.20 8.36 -2.06
N ARG A 325 -11.59 9.48 -1.54
CA ARG A 325 -12.04 10.67 -2.29
C ARG A 325 -11.07 11.85 -2.12
N THR A 326 -9.82 11.54 -1.78
CA THR A 326 -8.75 12.52 -1.60
C THR A 326 -8.48 13.30 -2.88
N CYS A 327 -8.10 14.56 -2.74
CA CYS A 327 -7.91 15.50 -3.83
C CYS A 327 -6.45 15.81 -4.13
N THR A 328 -5.57 15.71 -3.13
CA THR A 328 -4.12 15.92 -3.30
C THR A 328 -3.49 14.81 -4.13
N ALA A 329 -2.43 15.15 -4.87
CA ALA A 329 -1.76 14.22 -5.77
C ALA A 329 -0.97 13.13 -5.03
N GLY A 330 -1.67 12.27 -4.28
CA GLY A 330 -1.11 11.07 -3.63
C GLY A 330 -0.88 11.17 -2.13
N MET A 331 -0.62 12.35 -1.55
CA MET A 331 -0.34 12.52 -0.10
C MET A 331 -1.51 12.08 0.77
N GLY A 332 -2.71 12.60 0.53
CA GLY A 332 -3.92 12.22 1.27
C GLY A 332 -4.24 10.72 1.11
N LYS A 333 -4.05 10.17 -0.08
CA LYS A 333 -4.23 8.74 -0.36
C LYS A 333 -3.32 7.87 0.50
N ARG A 334 -2.02 8.21 0.61
CA ARG A 334 -1.07 7.48 1.47
C ARG A 334 -1.43 7.56 2.94
N LEU A 335 -1.86 8.75 3.40
CA LEU A 335 -2.28 8.92 4.79
C LEU A 335 -3.54 8.10 5.10
N LEU A 336 -4.55 8.11 4.22
CA LEU A 336 -5.75 7.29 4.36
C LEU A 336 -5.42 5.79 4.43
N HIS A 337 -4.53 5.33 3.55
CA HIS A 337 -4.08 3.94 3.54
C HIS A 337 -3.42 3.54 4.88
N MET A 338 -2.63 4.43 5.47
CA MET A 338 -2.05 4.23 6.79
C MET A 338 -3.11 4.25 7.90
N TRP A 339 -4.05 5.19 7.89
CA TRP A 339 -5.07 5.31 8.92
C TRP A 339 -6.00 4.10 9.00
N LEU A 340 -6.35 3.50 7.86
CA LEU A 340 -7.15 2.27 7.82
C LEU A 340 -6.42 1.04 8.37
N LYS A 341 -5.09 1.04 8.34
CA LYS A 341 -4.26 -0.01 8.97
C LYS A 341 -3.99 0.26 10.45
N GLN A 342 -4.15 1.50 10.88
CA GLN A 342 -3.88 1.97 12.24
C GLN A 342 -5.08 2.76 12.80
N PRO A 343 -6.27 2.13 12.97
CA PRO A 343 -7.40 2.81 13.58
C PRO A 343 -7.08 3.22 15.02
N LEU A 344 -7.56 4.35 15.45
CA LEU A 344 -7.24 4.91 16.76
C LEU A 344 -7.92 4.19 17.92
N VAL A 345 -7.25 4.21 19.08
CA VAL A 345 -7.83 3.85 20.38
C VAL A 345 -7.94 5.08 21.32
N ASP A 346 -7.37 6.20 20.93
CA ASP A 346 -7.50 7.46 21.68
C ASP A 346 -8.87 8.12 21.43
N LEU A 347 -9.70 8.13 22.47
CA LEU A 347 -11.04 8.70 22.46
C LEU A 347 -11.05 10.19 22.06
N ASN A 348 -10.08 10.97 22.53
CA ASN A 348 -10.05 12.40 22.30
C ASN A 348 -9.68 12.72 20.84
N GLU A 349 -8.70 12.02 20.30
CA GLU A 349 -8.30 12.21 18.89
C GLU A 349 -9.41 11.73 17.93
N ILE A 350 -10.11 10.62 18.25
CA ILE A 350 -11.25 10.17 17.45
C ILE A 350 -12.36 11.24 17.46
N LYS A 351 -12.71 11.79 18.64
CA LYS A 351 -13.72 12.86 18.75
C LYS A 351 -13.30 14.11 17.98
N THR A 352 -12.05 14.51 18.08
CA THR A 352 -11.50 15.65 17.33
C THR A 352 -11.65 15.46 15.82
N ARG A 353 -11.33 14.26 15.29
CA ARG A 353 -11.56 13.97 13.86
C ARG A 353 -13.03 14.02 13.49
N LEU A 354 -13.91 13.45 14.32
CA LEU A 354 -15.35 13.47 14.10
C LEU A 354 -15.92 14.91 14.13
N ASP A 355 -15.42 15.78 15.01
CA ASP A 355 -15.81 17.20 15.07
C ASP A 355 -15.42 17.94 13.78
N ILE A 356 -14.21 17.69 13.25
CA ILE A 356 -13.75 18.28 12.00
C ILE A 356 -14.57 17.75 10.82
N VAL A 357 -14.85 16.44 10.79
CA VAL A 357 -15.70 15.83 9.76
C VAL A 357 -17.11 16.40 9.81
N GLN A 358 -17.67 16.60 11.02
CA GLN A 358 -18.98 17.24 11.21
C GLN A 358 -19.00 18.64 10.59
N CYS A 359 -18.01 19.48 10.91
CA CYS A 359 -17.86 20.80 10.32
C CYS A 359 -17.89 20.74 8.78
N PHE A 360 -17.12 19.83 8.18
CA PHE A 360 -17.03 19.70 6.73
C PHE A 360 -18.28 19.07 6.10
N VAL A 361 -19.07 18.29 6.83
CA VAL A 361 -20.38 17.78 6.36
C VAL A 361 -21.42 18.89 6.33
N GLU A 362 -21.51 19.68 7.41
CA GLU A 362 -22.50 20.75 7.58
C GLU A 362 -22.23 21.91 6.61
N GLU A 363 -20.96 22.28 6.45
CA GLU A 363 -20.55 23.43 5.63
C GLU A 363 -20.10 22.98 4.23
N ALA A 364 -21.08 22.77 3.34
CA ALA A 364 -20.82 22.33 1.97
C ALA A 364 -19.95 23.32 1.18
N GLY A 365 -20.10 24.64 1.41
CA GLY A 365 -19.29 25.67 0.77
C GLY A 365 -17.83 25.54 1.14
N LEU A 366 -17.51 25.51 2.44
CA LEU A 366 -16.15 25.32 2.95
C LEU A 366 -15.52 24.02 2.39
N ARG A 367 -16.27 22.90 2.45
CA ARG A 367 -15.81 21.61 1.91
C ARG A 367 -15.43 21.72 0.44
N GLN A 368 -16.27 22.32 -0.39
CA GLN A 368 -16.04 22.43 -1.84
C GLN A 368 -14.84 23.34 -2.14
N ASP A 369 -14.74 24.48 -1.49
CA ASP A 369 -13.64 25.43 -1.69
C ASP A 369 -12.29 24.83 -1.29
N LEU A 370 -12.19 24.19 -0.11
CA LEU A 370 -10.98 23.52 0.31
C LEU A 370 -10.58 22.41 -0.66
N ARG A 371 -11.51 21.56 -1.10
CA ARG A 371 -11.25 20.50 -2.09
C ARG A 371 -10.78 21.07 -3.43
N GLN A 372 -11.33 22.18 -3.88
CA GLN A 372 -10.92 22.84 -5.13
C GLN A 372 -9.45 23.32 -5.05
N HIS A 373 -9.05 23.88 -3.90
CA HIS A 373 -7.67 24.33 -3.69
C HIS A 373 -6.71 23.15 -3.52
N LEU A 374 -7.06 22.13 -2.72
CA LEU A 374 -6.26 20.94 -2.50
C LEU A 374 -5.98 20.15 -3.79
N LYS A 375 -6.95 20.10 -4.71
CA LYS A 375 -6.78 19.45 -6.03
C LYS A 375 -5.64 20.05 -6.87
N ARG A 376 -5.24 21.28 -6.57
CA ARG A 376 -4.14 21.97 -7.27
C ARG A 376 -2.80 21.85 -6.53
N ILE A 377 -2.78 21.19 -5.38
CA ILE A 377 -1.56 20.93 -4.61
C ILE A 377 -0.89 19.69 -5.19
N SER A 378 0.37 19.84 -5.55
CA SER A 378 1.21 18.74 -6.01
C SER A 378 1.62 17.82 -4.86
N ASP A 379 2.17 16.65 -5.16
CA ASP A 379 2.72 15.73 -4.16
C ASP A 379 4.02 16.31 -3.55
N VAL A 380 3.85 17.14 -2.52
CA VAL A 380 4.94 17.86 -1.84
C VAL A 380 5.99 16.91 -1.28
N GLU A 381 5.57 15.82 -0.64
CA GLU A 381 6.50 14.81 -0.06
C GLU A 381 7.39 14.18 -1.14
N ARG A 382 6.85 13.87 -2.31
CA ARG A 382 7.58 13.26 -3.41
C ARG A 382 8.52 14.27 -4.09
N LEU A 383 8.04 15.50 -4.31
CA LEU A 383 8.86 16.57 -4.90
C LEU A 383 10.05 16.87 -4.02
N LEU A 384 9.84 17.00 -2.71
CA LEU A 384 10.88 17.26 -1.74
C LEU A 384 11.96 16.17 -1.75
N ARG A 385 11.57 14.89 -1.69
CA ARG A 385 12.50 13.75 -1.76
C ARG A 385 13.33 13.74 -3.04
N SER A 386 12.71 14.10 -4.18
CA SER A 386 13.44 14.18 -5.45
C SER A 386 14.52 15.27 -5.42
N LEU A 387 14.24 16.42 -4.77
CA LEU A 387 15.21 17.50 -4.59
C LEU A 387 16.34 17.10 -3.63
N GLU A 388 16.01 16.51 -2.49
CA GLU A 388 16.98 16.05 -1.48
C GLU A 388 17.95 15.01 -2.02
N ARG A 389 17.51 14.14 -2.92
CA ARG A 389 18.36 13.15 -3.60
C ARG A 389 19.10 13.71 -4.81
N ARG A 390 19.09 15.03 -5.00
CA ARG A 390 19.71 15.74 -6.14
C ARG A 390 19.28 15.20 -7.52
N ARG A 391 18.06 14.65 -7.59
CA ARG A 391 17.42 14.13 -8.82
C ARG A 391 16.37 15.10 -9.36
N GLY A 392 15.90 16.00 -8.51
CA GLY A 392 14.96 17.06 -8.86
C GLY A 392 15.68 18.28 -9.46
N GLY A 393 14.99 19.03 -10.31
CA GLY A 393 15.44 20.29 -10.86
C GLY A 393 14.39 21.38 -10.68
N LEU A 394 14.56 22.51 -11.40
CA LEU A 394 13.65 23.67 -11.30
C LEU A 394 12.16 23.33 -11.47
N GLN A 395 11.84 22.36 -12.30
CA GLN A 395 10.45 21.90 -12.49
C GLN A 395 9.80 21.42 -11.17
N HIS A 396 10.57 20.78 -10.29
CA HIS A 396 10.09 20.33 -8.98
C HIS A 396 9.91 21.53 -8.04
N ILE A 397 10.84 22.47 -8.06
CA ILE A 397 10.78 23.70 -7.25
C ILE A 397 9.56 24.55 -7.64
N ILE A 398 9.31 24.67 -8.93
CA ILE A 398 8.15 25.43 -9.43
C ILE A 398 6.81 24.78 -9.00
N LYS A 399 6.74 23.45 -9.01
CA LYS A 399 5.54 22.74 -8.48
C LYS A 399 5.34 22.97 -6.99
N LEU A 400 6.42 23.00 -6.20
CA LEU A 400 6.35 23.39 -4.79
C LEU A 400 5.87 24.84 -4.65
N TYR A 401 6.44 25.77 -5.41
CA TYR A 401 6.02 27.18 -5.42
C TYR A 401 4.53 27.33 -5.78
N GLN A 402 4.07 26.65 -6.85
CA GLN A 402 2.66 26.64 -7.24
C GLN A 402 1.73 26.09 -6.15
N SER A 403 2.21 25.16 -5.35
CA SER A 403 1.47 24.63 -4.19
C SER A 403 1.45 25.66 -3.06
N THR A 404 2.57 26.34 -2.78
CA THR A 404 2.70 27.32 -1.70
C THR A 404 1.84 28.56 -1.93
N ILE A 405 1.78 29.09 -3.14
CA ILE A 405 0.93 30.27 -3.46
C ILE A 405 -0.58 29.98 -3.35
N ARG A 406 -1.01 28.73 -3.13
CA ARG A 406 -2.40 28.36 -2.86
C ARG A 406 -2.78 28.45 -1.39
N LEU A 407 -1.82 28.47 -0.47
CA LEU A 407 -2.08 28.47 0.97
C LEU A 407 -2.91 29.67 1.45
N PRO A 408 -2.71 30.91 0.96
CA PRO A 408 -3.54 32.05 1.32
C PRO A 408 -5.04 31.82 1.04
N PHE A 409 -5.38 31.14 -0.05
CA PHE A 409 -6.78 30.84 -0.40
C PHE A 409 -7.39 29.82 0.57
N ILE A 410 -6.62 28.78 0.94
CA ILE A 410 -7.04 27.79 1.96
C ILE A 410 -7.25 28.49 3.31
N LYS A 411 -6.35 29.38 3.72
CA LYS A 411 -6.46 30.19 4.94
C LYS A 411 -7.73 31.05 4.91
N THR A 412 -7.98 31.77 3.82
CA THR A 412 -9.15 32.62 3.66
C THR A 412 -10.46 31.85 3.76
N ALA A 413 -10.53 30.66 3.12
CA ALA A 413 -11.70 29.79 3.20
C ALA A 413 -11.98 29.35 4.64
N MET A 414 -10.94 28.98 5.41
CA MET A 414 -11.11 28.61 6.82
C MET A 414 -11.45 29.81 7.74
N GLN A 415 -10.89 31.00 7.48
CA GLN A 415 -11.18 32.22 8.25
C GLN A 415 -12.62 32.70 8.09
N GLN A 416 -13.24 32.39 6.95
CA GLN A 416 -14.66 32.75 6.71
C GLN A 416 -15.63 31.86 7.49
N TYR A 417 -15.16 30.72 8.02
CA TYR A 417 -16.00 29.82 8.80
C TYR A 417 -16.17 30.36 10.24
N THR A 418 -17.42 30.58 10.64
CA THR A 418 -17.80 31.15 11.97
C THR A 418 -18.71 30.19 12.77
N GLY A 419 -18.80 28.93 12.37
CA GLY A 419 -19.64 27.93 13.04
C GLY A 419 -19.08 27.42 14.37
N GLU A 420 -19.75 26.43 14.96
CA GLU A 420 -19.44 25.85 16.27
C GLU A 420 -17.99 25.41 16.42
N PHE A 421 -17.40 24.83 15.36
CA PHE A 421 -16.03 24.28 15.38
C PHE A 421 -14.96 25.29 14.93
N ALA A 422 -15.25 26.58 14.83
CA ALA A 422 -14.30 27.59 14.35
C ALA A 422 -13.02 27.64 15.19
N SER A 423 -13.12 27.51 16.52
CA SER A 423 -11.97 27.48 17.41
C SER A 423 -11.08 26.26 17.17
N LEU A 424 -11.67 25.08 16.93
CA LEU A 424 -10.96 23.82 16.63
C LEU A 424 -10.25 23.89 15.28
N ILE A 425 -10.92 24.35 14.23
CA ILE A 425 -10.34 24.55 12.90
C ILE A 425 -9.20 25.57 12.96
N SER A 426 -9.37 26.65 13.73
CA SER A 426 -8.32 27.65 13.91
C SER A 426 -7.09 27.07 14.61
N GLU A 427 -7.26 26.29 15.66
CA GLU A 427 -6.15 25.72 16.42
C GLU A 427 -5.43 24.59 15.65
N ARG A 428 -6.19 23.70 15.02
CA ARG A 428 -5.63 22.53 14.33
C ARG A 428 -4.93 22.90 13.04
N TYR A 429 -5.49 23.85 12.27
CA TYR A 429 -5.04 24.18 10.92
C TYR A 429 -4.57 25.62 10.74
N LEU A 430 -5.41 26.61 11.09
CA LEU A 430 -5.17 28.00 10.71
C LEU A 430 -3.89 28.56 11.34
N LYS A 431 -3.72 28.42 12.66
CA LYS A 431 -2.52 28.87 13.37
C LYS A 431 -1.24 28.19 12.85
N LYS A 432 -1.31 26.91 12.53
CA LYS A 432 -0.18 26.16 11.98
C LYS A 432 0.17 26.64 10.57
N LEU A 433 -0.83 26.82 9.71
CA LEU A 433 -0.63 27.36 8.37
C LEU A 433 -0.11 28.81 8.40
N GLU A 434 -0.51 29.60 9.37
CA GLU A 434 0.01 30.96 9.59
C GLU A 434 1.48 30.92 9.95
N ALA A 435 1.87 30.08 10.91
CA ALA A 435 3.27 29.89 11.29
C ALA A 435 4.14 29.38 10.12
N LEU A 436 3.67 28.38 9.36
CA LEU A 436 4.38 27.89 8.19
C LEU A 436 4.47 28.92 7.06
N SER A 437 3.47 29.77 6.89
CA SER A 437 3.41 30.80 5.84
C SER A 437 4.11 32.11 6.22
N ASP A 438 4.74 32.17 7.38
CA ASP A 438 5.44 33.36 7.82
C ASP A 438 6.62 33.69 6.91
N GLN A 439 7.05 34.98 6.93
CA GLN A 439 8.13 35.48 6.10
C GLN A 439 9.45 34.74 6.33
N ASP A 440 9.69 34.27 7.56
CA ASP A 440 10.89 33.52 7.91
C ASP A 440 10.92 32.07 7.42
N HIS A 441 9.81 31.52 7.00
CA HIS A 441 9.65 30.14 6.51
C HIS A 441 9.33 30.12 5.00
N LEU A 442 8.09 29.83 4.64
CA LEU A 442 7.67 29.75 3.23
C LEU A 442 7.72 31.10 2.51
N GLY A 443 7.69 32.25 3.22
CA GLY A 443 7.90 33.56 2.60
C GLY A 443 9.29 33.66 1.96
N LYS A 444 10.36 33.28 2.67
CA LYS A 444 11.72 33.22 2.11
C LYS A 444 11.84 32.28 0.91
N PHE A 445 11.10 31.16 0.92
CA PHE A 445 11.06 30.23 -0.21
C PHE A 445 10.39 30.89 -1.44
N ILE A 446 9.28 31.59 -1.26
CA ILE A 446 8.59 32.32 -2.33
C ILE A 446 9.54 33.37 -2.92
N ASP A 447 10.14 34.23 -2.07
CA ASP A 447 11.08 35.25 -2.49
C ASP A 447 12.27 34.65 -3.27
N LEU A 448 12.83 33.53 -2.78
CA LEU A 448 13.92 32.81 -3.47
C LEU A 448 13.51 32.40 -4.88
N VAL A 449 12.32 31.83 -5.06
CA VAL A 449 11.86 31.36 -6.37
C VAL A 449 11.55 32.52 -7.30
N GLU A 450 10.87 33.58 -6.80
CA GLU A 450 10.54 34.77 -7.59
C GLU A 450 11.77 35.56 -8.05
N CYS A 451 12.82 35.60 -7.21
CA CYS A 451 14.07 36.24 -7.58
C CYS A 451 14.94 35.40 -8.53
N SER A 452 14.94 34.05 -8.36
CA SER A 452 15.88 33.18 -9.05
C SER A 452 15.36 32.60 -10.37
N VAL A 453 14.04 32.33 -10.48
CA VAL A 453 13.44 31.64 -11.63
C VAL A 453 12.79 32.64 -12.59
N ASP A 454 12.95 32.39 -13.88
CA ASP A 454 12.24 33.14 -14.92
C ASP A 454 10.80 32.62 -15.05
N LEU A 455 9.88 33.27 -14.32
CA LEU A 455 8.48 32.85 -14.26
C LEU A 455 7.73 33.13 -15.57
N ASP A 456 8.19 34.08 -16.40
CA ASP A 456 7.54 34.41 -17.68
C ASP A 456 7.75 33.32 -18.74
N GLN A 457 8.82 32.53 -18.64
CA GLN A 457 9.08 31.41 -19.53
C GLN A 457 8.29 30.13 -19.21
N LEU A 458 7.62 30.09 -18.06
CA LEU A 458 6.82 28.93 -17.66
C LEU A 458 5.66 28.64 -18.62
N GLU A 459 5.06 29.67 -19.18
CA GLU A 459 3.99 29.53 -20.18
C GLU A 459 4.46 28.83 -21.46
N ASN A 460 5.75 28.98 -21.78
CA ASN A 460 6.41 28.30 -22.91
C ASN A 460 6.89 26.88 -22.57
N GLY A 461 6.73 26.43 -21.31
CA GLY A 461 7.22 25.14 -20.83
C GLY A 461 8.73 25.08 -20.60
N GLU A 462 9.42 26.22 -20.58
CA GLU A 462 10.86 26.32 -20.31
C GLU A 462 11.11 26.66 -18.84
N TYR A 463 12.01 25.90 -18.20
CA TYR A 463 12.38 26.03 -16.78
C TYR A 463 13.83 26.48 -16.70
N MET A 464 14.06 27.77 -16.40
CA MET A 464 15.40 28.33 -16.35
C MET A 464 15.54 29.39 -15.24
N ILE A 465 16.80 29.61 -14.82
CA ILE A 465 17.13 30.68 -13.89
C ILE A 465 17.04 32.01 -14.65
N SER A 466 16.47 33.01 -13.99
CA SER A 466 16.37 34.37 -14.53
C SER A 466 17.76 34.95 -14.76
N SER A 467 17.94 35.58 -15.90
CA SER A 467 19.23 36.24 -16.24
C SER A 467 19.57 37.40 -15.28
N SER A 468 18.58 37.98 -14.61
CA SER A 468 18.75 39.04 -13.60
C SER A 468 19.32 38.54 -12.29
N TYR A 469 19.25 37.23 -12.02
CA TYR A 469 19.67 36.63 -10.75
C TYR A 469 21.20 36.58 -10.58
N ASP A 470 21.97 36.42 -11.68
CA ASP A 470 23.40 36.31 -11.63
C ASP A 470 24.07 37.16 -12.73
N THR A 471 25.06 37.97 -12.38
CA THR A 471 25.74 38.90 -13.29
C THR A 471 26.49 38.20 -14.41
N LYS A 472 27.06 37.02 -14.15
CA LYS A 472 27.75 36.21 -15.18
C LYS A 472 26.75 35.67 -16.17
N LEU A 473 25.61 35.19 -15.68
CA LEU A 473 24.53 34.68 -16.52
C LEU A 473 23.96 35.78 -17.42
N ALA A 474 23.77 37.01 -16.89
CA ALA A 474 23.32 38.17 -17.65
C ALA A 474 24.32 38.50 -18.77
N SER A 475 25.62 38.59 -18.45
CA SER A 475 26.68 38.86 -19.44
C SER A 475 26.72 37.81 -20.55
N LEU A 476 26.58 36.51 -20.21
CA LEU A 476 26.53 35.42 -21.20
C LEU A 476 25.31 35.51 -22.10
N LYS A 477 24.15 35.93 -21.53
CA LYS A 477 22.93 36.16 -22.33
C LYS A 477 23.13 37.30 -23.33
N ASP A 478 23.64 38.43 -22.86
CA ASP A 478 23.92 39.60 -23.72
C ASP A 478 24.90 39.26 -24.87
N GLN A 479 25.95 38.49 -24.54
CA GLN A 479 26.90 38.00 -25.54
C GLN A 479 26.26 37.06 -26.57
N LYS A 480 25.39 36.15 -26.12
CA LYS A 480 24.63 35.23 -26.96
C LYS A 480 23.74 36.00 -27.93
N GLU A 481 22.96 36.97 -27.41
CA GLU A 481 22.06 37.80 -28.22
C GLU A 481 22.82 38.67 -29.23
N LEU A 482 23.95 39.26 -28.83
CA LEU A 482 24.81 40.03 -29.71
C LEU A 482 25.36 39.16 -30.85
N LEU A 483 25.86 37.97 -30.56
CA LEU A 483 26.37 37.05 -31.58
C LEU A 483 25.25 36.58 -32.52
N GLU A 484 24.04 36.36 -32.00
CA GLU A 484 22.88 35.99 -32.80
C GLU A 484 22.48 37.13 -33.77
N GLN A 485 22.45 38.36 -33.29
CA GLN A 485 22.24 39.54 -34.13
C GLN A 485 23.32 39.65 -35.25
N GLN A 486 24.60 39.47 -34.90
CA GLN A 486 25.69 39.47 -35.86
C GLN A 486 25.55 38.36 -36.93
N ILE A 487 25.12 37.17 -36.53
CA ILE A 487 24.84 36.05 -37.44
C ILE A 487 23.68 36.39 -38.39
N HIS A 488 22.61 36.98 -37.86
CA HIS A 488 21.47 37.42 -38.68
C HIS A 488 21.81 38.58 -39.63
N GLU A 489 22.64 39.53 -39.18
CA GLU A 489 23.12 40.58 -40.06
C GLU A 489 24.02 40.03 -41.19
N LEU A 490 24.91 39.07 -40.84
CA LEU A 490 25.72 38.40 -41.86
C LEU A 490 24.85 37.63 -42.86
N HIS A 491 23.78 36.98 -42.39
CA HIS A 491 22.79 36.30 -43.24
C HIS A 491 22.15 37.29 -44.23
N LYS A 492 21.71 38.46 -43.75
CA LYS A 492 21.12 39.52 -44.61
C LYS A 492 22.14 40.06 -45.60
N LYS A 493 23.39 40.34 -45.19
CA LYS A 493 24.48 40.79 -46.07
C LYS A 493 24.83 39.76 -47.15
N THR A 494 24.89 38.47 -46.74
CA THR A 494 25.15 37.36 -47.68
C THR A 494 24.01 37.19 -48.69
N ALA A 495 22.75 37.37 -48.29
CA ALA A 495 21.62 37.34 -49.20
C ALA A 495 21.68 38.45 -50.28
N ILE A 496 22.05 39.65 -49.87
CA ILE A 496 22.25 40.78 -50.82
C ILE A 496 23.42 40.49 -51.75
N GLU A 497 24.56 40.00 -51.28
CA GLU A 497 25.70 39.64 -52.10
C GLU A 497 25.41 38.57 -53.16
N LEU A 498 24.51 37.62 -52.81
CA LEU A 498 24.10 36.52 -53.64
C LEU A 498 22.88 36.87 -54.53
N ASP A 499 22.28 38.05 -54.36
CA ASP A 499 21.05 38.49 -55.02
C ASP A 499 19.88 37.48 -54.75
N LEU A 500 19.73 37.08 -53.50
CA LEU A 500 18.73 36.11 -53.03
C LEU A 500 17.79 36.73 -52.00
N GLN A 501 16.57 36.28 -51.96
CA GLN A 501 15.60 36.68 -50.94
C GLN A 501 15.90 35.98 -49.61
N VAL A 502 16.03 36.79 -48.54
CA VAL A 502 16.23 36.33 -47.15
C VAL A 502 15.07 35.41 -46.76
N ASP A 503 15.38 34.32 -46.10
CA ASP A 503 14.46 33.31 -45.57
C ASP A 503 13.61 32.53 -46.58
N LYS A 504 13.50 33.00 -47.82
CA LYS A 504 12.83 32.28 -48.90
C LYS A 504 13.80 31.47 -49.76
N ALA A 505 14.82 32.13 -50.31
CA ALA A 505 15.81 31.53 -51.17
C ALA A 505 17.10 31.14 -50.43
N LEU A 506 17.59 32.00 -49.54
CA LEU A 506 18.68 31.74 -48.64
C LEU A 506 18.13 31.59 -47.22
N LYS A 507 18.29 30.42 -46.64
CA LYS A 507 17.92 30.12 -45.24
C LYS A 507 19.14 29.96 -44.35
N LEU A 508 19.02 30.39 -43.10
CA LEU A 508 20.00 30.15 -42.04
C LEU A 508 19.54 28.93 -41.25
N ASP A 509 20.27 27.84 -41.36
CA ASP A 509 19.97 26.60 -40.64
C ASP A 509 21.02 26.33 -39.55
N LYS A 510 20.62 25.60 -38.47
CA LYS A 510 21.54 25.09 -37.48
C LYS A 510 21.71 23.60 -37.70
N ALA A 511 22.89 23.19 -38.16
CA ALA A 511 23.23 21.80 -38.42
C ALA A 511 23.99 21.21 -37.18
N ALA A 512 23.60 20.02 -36.73
CA ALA A 512 24.21 19.37 -35.57
C ALA A 512 25.74 19.19 -35.68
N GLN A 513 26.25 18.98 -36.92
CA GLN A 513 27.66 18.70 -37.20
C GLN A 513 28.48 19.95 -37.53
N PHE A 514 27.84 21.01 -38.06
CA PHE A 514 28.51 22.18 -38.66
C PHE A 514 28.12 23.53 -38.02
N GLY A 515 27.29 23.52 -37.01
CA GLY A 515 26.77 24.74 -36.37
C GLY A 515 25.83 25.52 -37.29
N HIS A 516 26.00 26.85 -37.36
CA HIS A 516 25.21 27.71 -38.24
C HIS A 516 25.70 27.62 -39.69
N VAL A 517 24.80 27.37 -40.62
CA VAL A 517 25.08 27.18 -42.03
C VAL A 517 24.02 27.87 -42.88
N PHE A 518 24.43 28.34 -44.05
CA PHE A 518 23.50 28.80 -45.04
C PHE A 518 22.98 27.63 -45.87
N ARG A 519 21.69 27.65 -46.18
CA ARG A 519 21.06 26.67 -47.05
C ARG A 519 20.32 27.36 -48.20
N ILE A 520 20.55 26.87 -49.40
CA ILE A 520 19.78 27.26 -50.59
C ILE A 520 19.08 26.07 -51.21
N THR A 521 17.95 26.35 -51.91
CA THR A 521 17.23 25.32 -52.64
C THR A 521 17.97 24.95 -53.91
N LYS A 522 17.81 23.73 -54.45
CA LYS A 522 18.39 23.29 -55.71
C LYS A 522 18.02 24.17 -56.93
N LYS A 523 16.87 24.85 -56.85
CA LYS A 523 16.41 25.76 -57.94
C LYS A 523 17.29 27.01 -58.06
N GLU A 524 17.83 27.50 -56.96
CA GLU A 524 18.65 28.71 -56.91
C GLU A 524 20.15 28.43 -57.07
N GLU A 525 20.61 27.19 -56.81
CA GLU A 525 22.01 26.77 -56.90
C GLU A 525 22.68 27.14 -58.26
N PRO A 526 22.04 26.85 -59.41
CA PRO A 526 22.68 27.14 -60.71
C PRO A 526 23.02 28.64 -60.93
N LYS A 527 22.18 29.51 -60.34
CA LYS A 527 22.39 31.00 -60.50
C LYS A 527 23.59 31.48 -59.76
N ILE A 528 23.98 30.87 -58.69
CA ILE A 528 25.07 31.33 -57.79
C ILE A 528 26.27 30.36 -57.72
N ARG A 529 26.29 29.31 -58.53
CA ARG A 529 27.30 28.24 -58.49
C ARG A 529 28.71 28.75 -58.64
N LYS A 530 28.97 29.74 -59.47
CA LYS A 530 30.29 30.37 -59.63
C LYS A 530 30.76 31.11 -58.38
N LYS A 531 29.85 31.82 -57.68
CA LYS A 531 30.13 32.52 -56.43
C LYS A 531 30.30 31.53 -55.26
N LEU A 532 29.50 30.41 -55.23
CA LEU A 532 29.63 29.37 -54.23
C LEU A 532 31.01 28.72 -54.22
N THR A 533 31.61 28.45 -55.40
CA THR A 533 32.91 27.77 -55.49
C THR A 533 34.07 28.69 -55.20
N THR A 534 33.92 30.00 -55.31
CA THR A 534 35.01 30.97 -55.14
C THR A 534 35.05 31.66 -53.79
N GLN A 535 33.88 31.84 -53.12
CA GLN A 535 33.78 32.66 -51.90
C GLN A 535 33.24 31.90 -50.68
N PHE A 536 32.69 30.70 -50.89
CA PHE A 536 32.05 29.92 -49.84
C PHE A 536 32.59 28.50 -49.78
N ILE A 537 32.45 27.87 -48.65
CA ILE A 537 32.80 26.47 -48.41
C ILE A 537 31.50 25.64 -48.46
N VAL A 538 31.34 24.79 -49.46
CA VAL A 538 30.21 23.86 -49.59
C VAL A 538 30.45 22.72 -48.62
N LEU A 539 29.48 22.49 -47.72
CA LEU A 539 29.54 21.45 -46.68
C LEU A 539 28.81 20.18 -47.15
N GLU A 540 27.62 20.33 -47.67
CA GLU A 540 26.77 19.21 -48.04
C GLU A 540 25.79 19.55 -49.15
N THR A 541 25.59 18.60 -50.06
CA THR A 541 24.60 18.71 -51.14
C THR A 541 23.61 17.56 -51.00
N ARG A 542 22.35 17.88 -50.71
CA ARG A 542 21.25 16.92 -50.57
C ARG A 542 20.15 17.15 -51.64
N LYS A 543 19.14 16.28 -51.64
CA LYS A 543 17.98 16.42 -52.55
C LYS A 543 17.20 17.72 -52.34
N ASP A 544 17.21 18.24 -51.10
CA ASP A 544 16.47 19.43 -50.62
C ASP A 544 17.25 20.75 -50.76
N GLY A 545 18.55 20.69 -51.05
CA GLY A 545 19.38 21.90 -51.24
C GLY A 545 20.88 21.71 -51.00
N VAL A 546 21.59 22.80 -51.04
CA VAL A 546 23.04 22.90 -50.78
C VAL A 546 23.24 23.67 -49.50
N LYS A 547 24.00 23.06 -48.55
CA LYS A 547 24.44 23.71 -47.33
C LYS A 547 25.88 24.20 -47.54
N PHE A 548 26.15 25.44 -47.18
CA PHE A 548 27.43 26.06 -47.32
C PHE A 548 27.67 27.05 -46.17
N THR A 549 28.94 27.46 -46.03
CA THR A 549 29.34 28.41 -45.00
C THR A 549 30.45 29.33 -45.55
N ASN A 550 30.81 30.37 -44.82
CA ASN A 550 31.99 31.17 -45.06
C ASN A 550 32.81 31.26 -43.75
N THR A 551 34.06 31.72 -43.86
CA THR A 551 34.99 31.82 -42.73
C THR A 551 34.44 32.71 -41.60
N LYS A 552 33.69 33.76 -41.95
CA LYS A 552 33.06 34.67 -40.99
C LYS A 552 31.91 33.97 -40.20
N LEU A 553 30.98 33.29 -40.90
CA LEU A 553 29.87 32.57 -40.29
C LEU A 553 30.38 31.42 -39.42
N LYS A 554 31.41 30.70 -39.88
CA LYS A 554 32.00 29.62 -39.10
C LYS A 554 32.58 30.15 -37.81
N LYS A 555 33.35 31.24 -37.84
CA LYS A 555 33.95 31.87 -36.66
C LYS A 555 32.87 32.36 -35.66
N LEU A 556 31.84 33.06 -36.17
CA LEU A 556 30.73 33.52 -35.36
C LEU A 556 29.91 32.33 -34.79
N GLY A 557 29.73 31.28 -35.58
CA GLY A 557 29.03 30.05 -35.13
C GLY A 557 29.77 29.30 -34.03
N ASP A 558 31.13 29.21 -34.16
CA ASP A 558 31.98 28.60 -33.14
C ASP A 558 31.96 29.41 -31.83
N GLN A 559 32.03 30.74 -31.92
CA GLN A 559 31.90 31.63 -30.76
C GLN A 559 30.51 31.53 -30.10
N TYR A 560 29.45 31.53 -30.90
CA TYR A 560 28.09 31.36 -30.40
C TYR A 560 27.94 30.05 -29.68
N GLN A 561 28.46 28.94 -30.23
CA GLN A 561 28.37 27.63 -29.59
C GLN A 561 29.12 27.60 -28.25
N SER A 562 30.32 28.17 -28.17
CA SER A 562 31.09 28.30 -26.93
C SER A 562 30.28 29.05 -25.85
N VAL A 563 29.70 30.22 -26.21
CA VAL A 563 28.91 31.03 -25.28
C VAL A 563 27.62 30.29 -24.85
N VAL A 564 27.01 29.55 -25.77
CA VAL A 564 25.83 28.71 -25.42
C VAL A 564 26.19 27.58 -24.44
N ASP A 565 27.34 26.94 -24.61
CA ASP A 565 27.82 25.90 -23.74
C ASP A 565 28.21 26.45 -22.36
N ASP A 566 28.86 27.62 -22.31
CA ASP A 566 29.17 28.36 -21.08
C ASP A 566 27.87 28.79 -20.34
N TYR A 567 26.88 29.28 -21.10
CA TYR A 567 25.56 29.66 -20.56
C TYR A 567 24.82 28.46 -19.93
N ARG A 568 24.83 27.33 -20.64
CA ARG A 568 24.21 26.08 -20.10
C ARG A 568 24.92 25.57 -18.85
N SER A 569 26.26 25.64 -18.84
CA SER A 569 27.05 25.23 -17.68
C SER A 569 26.75 26.13 -16.47
N CYS A 570 26.68 27.45 -16.68
CA CYS A 570 26.33 28.41 -15.65
C CYS A 570 24.90 28.23 -15.14
N GLN A 571 23.93 28.01 -16.06
CA GLN A 571 22.55 27.68 -15.69
C GLN A 571 22.50 26.44 -14.79
N LYS A 572 23.18 25.35 -15.14
CA LYS A 572 23.21 24.12 -14.35
C LYS A 572 23.77 24.34 -12.95
N GLU A 573 24.92 25.07 -12.84
CA GLU A 573 25.53 25.39 -11.55
C GLU A 573 24.60 26.21 -10.66
N LEU A 574 23.87 27.17 -11.23
CA LEU A 574 22.89 27.96 -10.50
C LEU A 574 21.67 27.15 -10.07
N VAL A 575 21.17 26.25 -10.94
CA VAL A 575 20.10 25.31 -10.58
C VAL A 575 20.50 24.44 -9.40
N ASP A 576 21.71 23.87 -9.42
CA ASP A 576 22.20 23.02 -8.33
C ASP A 576 22.27 23.79 -7.01
N ARG A 577 22.69 25.05 -7.01
CA ARG A 577 22.70 25.93 -5.82
C ARG A 577 21.29 26.27 -5.33
N VAL A 578 20.35 26.57 -6.22
CA VAL A 578 18.96 26.83 -5.84
C VAL A 578 18.31 25.57 -5.26
N VAL A 579 18.55 24.41 -5.84
CA VAL A 579 18.09 23.10 -5.30
C VAL A 579 18.63 22.90 -3.89
N GLU A 580 19.92 23.10 -3.66
CA GLU A 580 20.54 22.96 -2.34
C GLU A 580 19.95 23.93 -1.32
N THR A 581 19.66 25.17 -1.72
CA THR A 581 18.99 26.13 -0.84
C THR A 581 17.55 25.72 -0.53
N VAL A 582 16.80 25.20 -1.52
CA VAL A 582 15.42 24.73 -1.32
C VAL A 582 15.35 23.53 -0.37
N THR A 583 16.36 22.65 -0.39
CA THR A 583 16.37 21.52 0.56
C THR A 583 16.51 21.93 2.03
N SER A 584 16.97 23.15 2.32
CA SER A 584 16.97 23.67 3.71
C SER A 584 15.56 23.95 4.25
N PHE A 585 14.55 24.03 3.39
CA PHE A 585 13.14 24.19 3.79
C PHE A 585 12.40 22.86 3.96
N SER A 586 13.10 21.71 3.91
CA SER A 586 12.49 20.37 3.95
C SER A 586 11.53 20.18 5.12
N GLU A 587 11.93 20.60 6.33
CA GLU A 587 11.11 20.45 7.54
C GLU A 587 9.78 21.20 7.43
N VAL A 588 9.83 22.44 6.95
CA VAL A 588 8.64 23.28 6.76
C VAL A 588 7.67 22.65 5.75
N PHE A 589 8.22 22.06 4.68
CA PHE A 589 7.40 21.36 3.68
C PHE A 589 6.87 20.02 4.17
N GLU A 590 7.59 19.28 5.02
CA GLU A 590 7.11 18.05 5.65
C GLU A 590 5.93 18.33 6.57
N ASP A 591 6.02 19.36 7.41
CA ASP A 591 4.93 19.80 8.29
C ASP A 591 3.71 20.25 7.46
N LEU A 592 3.95 21.00 6.39
CA LEU A 592 2.89 21.43 5.47
C LEU A 592 2.21 20.22 4.81
N ALA A 593 2.97 19.28 4.31
CA ALA A 593 2.45 18.06 3.67
C ALA A 593 1.61 17.22 4.65
N GLY A 594 2.06 17.07 5.89
CA GLY A 594 1.30 16.39 6.95
C GLY A 594 -0.03 17.05 7.22
N LEU A 595 -0.04 18.38 7.35
CA LEU A 595 -1.24 19.17 7.63
C LEU A 595 -2.26 19.11 6.48
N LEU A 596 -1.79 19.27 5.24
CA LEU A 596 -2.64 19.20 4.05
C LEU A 596 -3.18 17.78 3.79
N SER A 597 -2.38 16.75 4.08
CA SER A 597 -2.81 15.35 3.95
C SER A 597 -3.91 15.00 4.95
N GLU A 598 -3.78 15.43 6.20
CA GLU A 598 -4.81 15.25 7.24
C GLU A 598 -6.12 15.92 6.83
N MET A 599 -6.04 17.18 6.40
CA MET A 599 -7.22 17.94 5.92
C MET A 599 -7.90 17.22 4.75
N ASP A 600 -7.12 16.72 3.79
CA ASP A 600 -7.64 16.02 2.60
C ASP A 600 -8.35 14.72 2.96
N VAL A 601 -7.83 13.94 3.91
CA VAL A 601 -8.47 12.70 4.38
C VAL A 601 -9.78 12.99 5.10
N LEU A 602 -9.82 13.99 6.00
CA LEU A 602 -11.05 14.35 6.72
C LEU A 602 -12.11 14.95 5.79
N LEU A 603 -11.70 15.73 4.78
CA LEU A 603 -12.57 16.18 3.70
C LEU A 603 -13.09 15.01 2.86
N SER A 604 -12.29 13.98 2.64
CA SER A 604 -12.69 12.74 1.95
C SER A 604 -13.79 12.01 2.72
N PHE A 605 -13.67 11.91 4.05
CA PHE A 605 -14.71 11.34 4.92
C PHE A 605 -16.01 12.14 4.89
N ALA A 606 -15.91 13.46 4.96
CA ALA A 606 -17.06 14.34 4.87
C ALA A 606 -17.75 14.28 3.50
N ASP A 607 -16.96 14.19 2.42
CA ASP A 607 -17.49 14.07 1.07
C ASP A 607 -18.21 12.71 0.85
N LEU A 608 -17.68 11.64 1.40
CA LEU A 608 -18.34 10.33 1.40
C LEU A 608 -19.68 10.43 2.15
N ALA A 609 -19.68 10.93 3.37
CA ALA A 609 -20.87 11.04 4.21
C ALA A 609 -21.98 11.89 3.58
N ALA A 610 -21.60 13.01 2.95
CA ALA A 610 -22.54 13.95 2.36
C ALA A 610 -23.07 13.54 0.97
N SER A 611 -22.34 12.69 0.22
CA SER A 611 -22.71 12.31 -1.16
C SER A 611 -23.41 10.94 -1.26
N CYS A 612 -23.52 10.19 -0.17
CA CYS A 612 -24.27 8.94 -0.17
C CYS A 612 -25.78 9.22 -0.28
N PRO A 613 -26.52 8.39 -1.04
CA PRO A 613 -27.97 8.53 -1.17
C PRO A 613 -28.70 8.49 0.19
N THR A 614 -28.23 7.62 1.09
CA THR A 614 -28.69 7.54 2.48
C THR A 614 -27.62 8.17 3.36
N PRO A 615 -27.93 9.22 4.14
CA PRO A 615 -26.91 9.90 4.95
C PRO A 615 -26.21 8.97 5.93
N TYR A 616 -24.91 9.20 6.12
CA TYR A 616 -24.15 8.58 7.20
C TYR A 616 -24.32 9.39 8.48
N CYS A 617 -24.39 8.71 9.61
CA CYS A 617 -24.49 9.38 10.91
C CYS A 617 -23.11 9.53 11.58
N ARG A 618 -23.01 10.53 12.44
CA ARG A 618 -21.88 10.68 13.36
C ARG A 618 -22.00 9.62 14.45
N PRO A 619 -21.01 8.70 14.61
CA PRO A 619 -21.04 7.74 15.71
C PRO A 619 -20.75 8.41 17.06
N GLU A 620 -21.47 8.00 18.09
CA GLU A 620 -21.12 8.29 19.47
C GLU A 620 -20.04 7.30 19.93
N ILE A 621 -18.86 7.83 20.26
CA ILE A 621 -17.74 7.01 20.71
C ILE A 621 -17.64 7.07 22.24
N THR A 622 -17.65 5.89 22.85
CA THR A 622 -17.55 5.72 24.31
C THR A 622 -16.25 5.02 24.70
N SER A 623 -15.86 5.12 25.94
CA SER A 623 -14.66 4.43 26.44
C SER A 623 -14.74 2.92 26.27
N SER A 624 -13.60 2.26 26.20
CA SER A 624 -13.52 0.79 26.07
C SER A 624 -14.20 0.03 27.23
N ASP A 625 -14.34 0.69 28.39
CA ASP A 625 -14.95 0.09 29.58
C ASP A 625 -16.49 0.05 29.50
N ALA A 626 -17.13 0.88 28.67
CA ALA A 626 -18.58 0.81 28.42
C ALA A 626 -18.96 -0.52 27.77
N GLY A 627 -18.16 -1.01 26.84
CA GLY A 627 -18.25 -2.35 26.27
C GLY A 627 -19.33 -2.57 25.22
N ASP A 628 -20.22 -1.60 24.98
CA ASP A 628 -21.39 -1.73 24.12
C ASP A 628 -21.12 -1.34 22.66
N ILE A 629 -21.78 -2.05 21.73
CA ILE A 629 -21.91 -1.67 20.31
C ILE A 629 -23.40 -1.68 19.98
N VAL A 630 -23.96 -0.51 19.69
CA VAL A 630 -25.36 -0.33 19.32
C VAL A 630 -25.41 0.38 17.96
N LEU A 631 -25.94 -0.32 16.97
CA LEU A 631 -26.11 0.16 15.60
C LEU A 631 -27.57 0.05 15.21
N GLU A 632 -28.20 1.14 14.80
CA GLU A 632 -29.59 1.18 14.34
C GLU A 632 -29.60 1.52 12.84
N GLY A 633 -30.36 0.77 12.06
CA GLY A 633 -30.45 0.96 10.61
C GLY A 633 -29.10 0.81 9.90
N SER A 634 -28.23 -0.07 10.38
CA SER A 634 -26.87 -0.21 9.85
C SER A 634 -26.83 -0.85 8.47
N ARG A 635 -25.89 -0.41 7.62
CA ARG A 635 -25.72 -0.84 6.23
C ARG A 635 -24.25 -1.17 5.96
N HIS A 636 -23.99 -2.04 4.98
CA HIS A 636 -22.62 -2.35 4.57
C HIS A 636 -22.17 -1.35 3.51
N PRO A 637 -21.18 -0.47 3.80
CA PRO A 637 -20.86 0.67 2.94
C PRO A 637 -20.42 0.26 1.52
N CYS A 638 -19.60 -0.80 1.40
CA CYS A 638 -19.11 -1.26 0.09
C CYS A 638 -20.19 -2.00 -0.71
N VAL A 639 -21.17 -2.61 -0.05
CA VAL A 639 -22.27 -3.32 -0.71
C VAL A 639 -23.35 -2.34 -1.16
N GLU A 640 -23.74 -1.38 -0.31
CA GLU A 640 -24.73 -0.37 -0.66
C GLU A 640 -24.22 0.58 -1.78
N ALA A 641 -22.92 0.73 -1.93
CA ALA A 641 -22.32 1.53 -2.98
C ALA A 641 -22.37 0.88 -4.38
N GLN A 642 -22.92 -0.33 -4.50
CA GLN A 642 -23.08 -1.00 -5.79
C GLN A 642 -24.43 -0.62 -6.42
N ASP A 643 -24.41 -0.12 -7.65
CA ASP A 643 -25.60 0.42 -8.35
C ASP A 643 -26.74 -0.58 -8.50
N TRP A 644 -26.46 -1.89 -8.44
CA TRP A 644 -27.46 -2.98 -8.61
C TRP A 644 -28.02 -3.51 -7.28
N VAL A 645 -27.56 -2.97 -6.13
CA VAL A 645 -27.97 -3.47 -4.81
C VAL A 645 -28.90 -2.47 -4.13
N ASN A 646 -30.09 -2.94 -3.78
CA ASN A 646 -30.96 -2.23 -2.86
C ASN A 646 -30.74 -2.83 -1.45
N PHE A 647 -29.90 -2.18 -0.66
CA PHE A 647 -29.46 -2.71 0.65
C PHE A 647 -30.56 -2.61 1.70
N ILE A 648 -30.81 -3.69 2.44
CA ILE A 648 -31.76 -3.72 3.54
C ILE A 648 -31.04 -3.45 4.85
N PRO A 649 -31.33 -2.35 5.57
CA PRO A 649 -30.66 -2.00 6.82
C PRO A 649 -31.06 -2.94 7.97
N ASN A 650 -30.11 -3.20 8.87
CA ASN A 650 -30.27 -4.08 10.02
C ASN A 650 -29.72 -3.47 11.30
N ASP A 651 -30.33 -3.82 12.42
CA ASP A 651 -29.88 -3.41 13.75
C ASP A 651 -28.89 -4.42 14.33
N CYS A 652 -27.91 -3.93 15.10
CA CYS A 652 -27.02 -4.76 15.89
C CYS A 652 -26.85 -4.18 17.29
N ARG A 653 -27.01 -4.99 18.32
CA ARG A 653 -26.90 -4.57 19.72
C ARG A 653 -26.08 -5.58 20.51
N LEU A 654 -24.77 -5.38 20.60
CA LEU A 654 -23.86 -6.14 21.46
C LEU A 654 -23.68 -5.36 22.77
N MET A 655 -24.26 -5.85 23.85
CA MET A 655 -24.33 -5.13 25.12
C MET A 655 -23.62 -5.91 26.22
N ARG A 656 -22.65 -5.25 26.86
CA ARG A 656 -21.90 -5.83 27.99
C ARG A 656 -22.84 -6.18 29.15
N GLY A 657 -22.71 -7.39 29.67
CA GLY A 657 -23.55 -7.86 30.78
C GLY A 657 -24.97 -8.27 30.40
N LYS A 658 -25.39 -8.19 29.14
CA LYS A 658 -26.72 -8.64 28.67
C LYS A 658 -26.60 -9.64 27.53
N SER A 659 -26.11 -9.20 26.37
CA SER A 659 -26.01 -9.97 25.12
C SER A 659 -24.80 -9.54 24.33
N TRP A 660 -23.60 -9.96 24.75
CA TRP A 660 -22.36 -9.68 24.06
C TRP A 660 -22.03 -10.73 22.99
N PHE A 661 -22.73 -11.84 22.93
CA PHE A 661 -22.54 -12.92 21.97
C PHE A 661 -23.83 -13.13 21.17
N GLN A 662 -23.75 -12.99 19.83
CA GLN A 662 -24.89 -13.17 18.93
C GLN A 662 -24.65 -14.37 18.01
N ILE A 663 -25.54 -15.33 18.04
CA ILE A 663 -25.60 -16.46 17.11
C ILE A 663 -26.56 -16.09 15.98
N VAL A 664 -26.06 -16.09 14.74
CA VAL A 664 -26.84 -15.72 13.56
C VAL A 664 -27.02 -16.96 12.69
N THR A 665 -28.28 -17.44 12.58
CA THR A 665 -28.67 -18.58 11.75
C THR A 665 -29.43 -18.14 10.50
N GLY A 666 -29.78 -19.07 9.62
CA GLY A 666 -30.60 -18.82 8.43
C GLY A 666 -29.99 -19.37 7.14
N PRO A 667 -30.68 -19.18 6.00
CA PRO A 667 -30.31 -19.77 4.73
C PRO A 667 -28.96 -19.27 4.18
N ASN A 668 -28.34 -20.09 3.32
CA ASN A 668 -27.21 -19.64 2.50
C ASN A 668 -27.68 -18.51 1.56
N MET A 669 -26.78 -17.57 1.27
CA MET A 669 -27.09 -16.35 0.51
C MET A 669 -28.09 -15.39 1.17
N GLY A 670 -28.56 -15.67 2.39
CA GLY A 670 -29.50 -14.80 3.13
C GLY A 670 -28.84 -13.51 3.68
N GLY A 671 -27.51 -13.36 3.61
CA GLY A 671 -26.81 -12.16 4.05
C GLY A 671 -26.14 -12.25 5.43
N LYS A 672 -26.07 -13.45 6.06
CA LYS A 672 -25.40 -13.66 7.36
C LYS A 672 -23.99 -13.08 7.40
N SER A 673 -23.14 -13.54 6.45
CA SER A 673 -21.73 -13.09 6.34
C SER A 673 -21.61 -11.60 6.09
N THR A 674 -22.51 -11.02 5.28
CA THR A 674 -22.55 -9.58 5.01
C THR A 674 -22.88 -8.80 6.28
N PHE A 675 -23.87 -9.26 7.06
CA PHE A 675 -24.29 -8.62 8.31
C PHE A 675 -23.16 -8.59 9.35
N ILE A 676 -22.50 -9.74 9.61
CA ILE A 676 -21.43 -9.76 10.61
C ILE A 676 -20.20 -8.95 10.20
N ARG A 677 -19.84 -8.94 8.89
CA ARG A 677 -18.75 -8.12 8.35
C ARG A 677 -19.07 -6.63 8.40
N GLN A 678 -20.32 -6.26 8.12
CA GLN A 678 -20.82 -4.90 8.20
C GLN A 678 -20.51 -4.25 9.55
N VAL A 679 -20.76 -4.98 10.66
CA VAL A 679 -20.48 -4.48 12.00
C VAL A 679 -18.97 -4.22 12.20
N GLY A 680 -18.12 -5.13 11.73
CA GLY A 680 -16.66 -4.94 11.78
C GLY A 680 -16.19 -3.72 10.98
N VAL A 681 -16.71 -3.52 9.78
CA VAL A 681 -16.39 -2.37 8.92
C VAL A 681 -16.85 -1.06 9.57
N ILE A 682 -18.04 -1.03 10.17
CA ILE A 682 -18.58 0.16 10.86
C ILE A 682 -17.71 0.53 12.07
N VAL A 683 -17.29 -0.44 12.88
CA VAL A 683 -16.39 -0.21 14.02
C VAL A 683 -15.04 0.35 13.54
N LEU A 684 -14.49 -0.20 12.46
CA LEU A 684 -13.25 0.28 11.85
C LEU A 684 -13.40 1.74 11.39
N MET A 685 -14.47 2.06 10.64
CA MET A 685 -14.75 3.43 10.18
C MET A 685 -14.88 4.42 11.34
N ALA A 686 -15.58 4.03 12.40
CA ALA A 686 -15.77 4.85 13.59
C ALA A 686 -14.42 5.16 14.28
N GLN A 687 -13.54 4.17 14.44
CA GLN A 687 -12.24 4.35 15.10
C GLN A 687 -11.17 5.03 14.22
N VAL A 688 -11.39 5.12 12.92
CA VAL A 688 -10.58 5.99 12.04
C VAL A 688 -11.01 7.45 12.15
N GLY A 689 -12.21 7.72 12.68
CA GLY A 689 -12.78 9.05 12.81
C GLY A 689 -13.70 9.47 11.66
N SER A 690 -14.34 8.49 10.99
CA SER A 690 -15.30 8.71 9.92
C SER A 690 -16.74 8.58 10.40
N PHE A 691 -17.68 9.21 9.71
CA PHE A 691 -19.10 8.92 9.83
C PHE A 691 -19.39 7.52 9.31
N VAL A 692 -20.47 6.91 9.80
CA VAL A 692 -20.82 5.51 9.56
C VAL A 692 -22.19 5.36 8.89
N PRO A 693 -22.39 4.32 8.08
CA PRO A 693 -23.64 4.07 7.35
C PRO A 693 -24.73 3.48 8.28
N CYS A 694 -25.19 4.28 9.24
CA CYS A 694 -26.24 3.95 10.19
C CYS A 694 -27.21 5.12 10.34
N ASP A 695 -28.40 4.85 10.87
CA ASP A 695 -29.31 5.89 11.32
C ASP A 695 -28.84 6.45 12.68
N LYS A 696 -28.37 5.55 13.56
CA LYS A 696 -27.74 5.89 14.83
C LYS A 696 -26.68 4.83 15.19
N ALA A 697 -25.56 5.29 15.76
CA ALA A 697 -24.48 4.41 16.19
C ALA A 697 -23.89 4.89 17.52
N SER A 698 -23.76 3.97 18.50
CA SER A 698 -22.99 4.17 19.73
C SER A 698 -22.00 3.02 19.86
N ILE A 699 -20.71 3.31 19.87
CA ILE A 699 -19.63 2.33 19.73
C ILE A 699 -18.59 2.58 20.81
N SER A 700 -18.34 1.57 21.64
CA SER A 700 -17.20 1.62 22.57
C SER A 700 -15.90 1.21 21.85
N ILE A 701 -14.80 1.84 22.21
CA ILE A 701 -13.48 1.61 21.62
C ILE A 701 -13.09 0.14 21.75
N ARG A 702 -12.67 -0.46 20.64
CA ARG A 702 -12.12 -1.82 20.54
C ARG A 702 -10.60 -1.78 20.47
N ASP A 703 -9.96 -2.77 21.11
CA ASP A 703 -8.51 -2.95 21.07
C ASP A 703 -8.05 -3.80 19.86
N CYS A 704 -8.96 -4.66 19.37
CA CYS A 704 -8.69 -5.57 18.26
C CYS A 704 -9.98 -5.99 17.55
N ILE A 705 -9.92 -6.23 16.25
CA ILE A 705 -10.94 -6.95 15.50
C ILE A 705 -10.34 -8.26 15.03
N PHE A 706 -10.90 -9.38 15.48
CA PHE A 706 -10.63 -10.71 14.99
C PHE A 706 -11.73 -11.16 14.03
N ALA A 707 -11.36 -11.63 12.85
CA ALA A 707 -12.34 -12.14 11.91
C ALA A 707 -11.90 -13.50 11.35
N ARG A 708 -12.77 -14.49 11.48
CA ARG A 708 -12.67 -15.78 10.85
C ARG A 708 -13.86 -15.93 9.88
N VAL A 709 -13.59 -15.70 8.61
CA VAL A 709 -14.58 -15.76 7.54
C VAL A 709 -14.03 -16.66 6.43
N GLY A 710 -14.85 -17.53 5.87
CA GLY A 710 -14.56 -18.64 4.98
C GLY A 710 -13.23 -18.55 4.21
N ALA A 711 -12.38 -19.55 4.35
CA ALA A 711 -11.08 -19.59 3.69
C ALA A 711 -11.28 -19.68 2.17
N GLY A 712 -10.75 -18.70 1.42
CA GLY A 712 -10.47 -18.90 0.01
C GLY A 712 -9.46 -20.04 -0.13
N ASP A 713 -9.60 -20.87 -1.15
CA ASP A 713 -8.75 -22.05 -1.43
C ASP A 713 -7.26 -21.68 -1.43
N CYS A 714 -6.58 -21.99 -0.33
CA CYS A 714 -5.13 -21.93 -0.21
C CYS A 714 -4.48 -23.31 -0.49
N GLN A 715 -5.02 -24.09 -1.42
CA GLN A 715 -4.52 -25.42 -1.80
C GLN A 715 -3.03 -25.40 -2.23
N LEU A 716 -2.54 -24.27 -2.69
CA LEU A 716 -1.13 -24.11 -3.08
C LEU A 716 -0.13 -24.19 -1.91
N ARG A 717 -0.60 -24.06 -0.65
CA ARG A 717 0.27 -24.09 0.55
C ARG A 717 0.32 -25.44 1.27
N GLY A 718 -0.37 -26.49 0.78
CA GLY A 718 -0.34 -27.83 1.35
C GLY A 718 -0.99 -27.96 2.72
N VAL A 719 -1.68 -26.93 3.23
CA VAL A 719 -2.43 -26.95 4.48
C VAL A 719 -3.91 -27.13 4.15
N SER A 720 -4.60 -28.06 4.81
CA SER A 720 -6.04 -28.22 4.61
C SER A 720 -6.79 -26.98 5.09
N THR A 721 -7.88 -26.62 4.40
CA THR A 721 -8.76 -25.50 4.78
C THR A 721 -9.22 -25.59 6.23
N PHE A 722 -9.53 -26.80 6.71
CA PHE A 722 -9.90 -27.05 8.10
C PHE A 722 -8.74 -26.75 9.10
N MET A 723 -7.50 -27.15 8.77
CA MET A 723 -6.35 -26.85 9.62
C MET A 723 -6.10 -25.35 9.72
N GLN A 724 -6.22 -24.61 8.62
CA GLN A 724 -6.12 -23.16 8.63
C GLN A 724 -7.22 -22.52 9.48
N GLU A 725 -8.46 -23.01 9.35
CA GLU A 725 -9.59 -22.60 10.16
C GLU A 725 -9.33 -22.79 11.66
N MET A 726 -8.83 -23.95 12.08
CA MET A 726 -8.47 -24.22 13.46
C MET A 726 -7.31 -23.34 13.95
N LEU A 727 -6.36 -23.09 13.08
CA LEU A 727 -5.23 -22.23 13.38
C LEU A 727 -5.65 -20.74 13.61
N GLU A 728 -6.52 -20.19 12.79
CA GLU A 728 -7.07 -18.83 12.95
C GLU A 728 -7.93 -18.74 14.22
N THR A 729 -8.76 -19.75 14.48
CA THR A 729 -9.60 -19.81 15.69
C THR A 729 -8.76 -19.90 16.97
N ALA A 730 -7.68 -20.68 16.95
CA ALA A 730 -6.79 -20.77 18.10
C ALA A 730 -6.07 -19.42 18.40
N SER A 731 -5.80 -18.62 17.36
CA SER A 731 -5.28 -17.25 17.53
C SER A 731 -6.31 -16.35 18.24
N ILE A 732 -7.59 -16.45 17.85
CA ILE A 732 -8.68 -15.72 18.51
C ILE A 732 -8.77 -16.11 19.99
N LEU A 733 -8.83 -17.43 20.29
CA LEU A 733 -8.97 -17.92 21.66
C LEU A 733 -7.82 -17.49 22.58
N LYS A 734 -6.61 -17.33 22.04
CA LYS A 734 -5.43 -16.85 22.81
C LYS A 734 -5.39 -15.33 22.91
N GLY A 735 -5.50 -14.63 21.78
CA GLY A 735 -5.21 -13.20 21.67
C GLY A 735 -6.37 -12.26 22.03
N ALA A 736 -7.63 -12.74 22.03
CA ALA A 736 -8.78 -11.89 22.30
C ALA A 736 -8.87 -11.48 23.79
N SER A 737 -9.19 -10.21 24.01
CA SER A 737 -9.57 -9.61 25.30
C SER A 737 -11.08 -9.38 25.39
N ASP A 738 -11.59 -8.96 26.53
CA ASP A 738 -13.00 -8.54 26.69
C ASP A 738 -13.36 -7.26 25.91
N LYS A 739 -12.35 -6.54 25.42
CA LYS A 739 -12.47 -5.33 24.60
C LYS A 739 -12.37 -5.62 23.10
N SER A 740 -12.07 -6.84 22.69
CA SER A 740 -11.96 -7.22 21.28
C SER A 740 -13.33 -7.42 20.63
N LEU A 741 -13.45 -7.18 19.34
CA LEU A 741 -14.59 -7.58 18.52
C LEU A 741 -14.26 -8.88 17.79
N ILE A 742 -15.07 -9.92 17.93
CA ILE A 742 -14.85 -11.22 17.30
C ILE A 742 -15.95 -11.49 16.28
N ILE A 743 -15.55 -11.86 15.06
CA ILE A 743 -16.43 -12.18 13.93
C ILE A 743 -16.07 -13.57 13.43
N ILE A 744 -17.00 -14.52 13.57
CA ILE A 744 -16.80 -15.91 13.13
C ILE A 744 -17.92 -16.30 12.17
N ASP A 745 -17.53 -16.80 10.99
CA ASP A 745 -18.44 -17.23 9.94
C ASP A 745 -18.22 -18.72 9.62
N GLU A 746 -19.27 -19.52 9.81
CA GLU A 746 -19.35 -20.91 9.38
C GLU A 746 -18.23 -21.82 9.90
N LEU A 747 -17.91 -21.73 11.19
CA LEU A 747 -16.90 -22.55 11.84
C LEU A 747 -17.28 -24.04 11.86
N GLY A 748 -16.31 -24.93 11.53
CA GLY A 748 -16.46 -26.38 11.65
C GLY A 748 -16.98 -27.08 10.39
N ARG A 749 -17.08 -26.40 9.23
CA ARG A 749 -17.51 -26.99 7.96
C ARG A 749 -16.51 -27.97 7.34
N GLY A 750 -15.24 -27.84 7.65
CA GLY A 750 -14.16 -28.61 7.03
C GLY A 750 -13.95 -30.02 7.59
N THR A 751 -14.78 -30.47 8.55
CA THR A 751 -14.69 -31.78 9.20
C THR A 751 -16.05 -32.52 9.23
N SER A 752 -16.13 -33.64 9.95
CA SER A 752 -17.43 -34.32 10.17
C SER A 752 -18.42 -33.41 10.89
N THR A 753 -19.73 -33.58 10.62
CA THR A 753 -20.77 -32.72 11.22
C THR A 753 -20.72 -32.77 12.75
N TYR A 754 -20.49 -33.95 13.34
CA TYR A 754 -20.46 -34.12 14.80
C TYR A 754 -19.23 -33.47 15.44
N ASP A 755 -18.04 -33.66 14.84
CA ASP A 755 -16.82 -33.04 15.32
C ASP A 755 -16.87 -31.50 15.15
N GLY A 756 -17.37 -31.05 13.97
CA GLY A 756 -17.57 -29.64 13.68
C GLY A 756 -18.49 -28.93 14.66
N PHE A 757 -19.63 -29.56 14.97
CA PHE A 757 -20.55 -29.06 15.95
C PHE A 757 -19.97 -29.05 17.38
N GLY A 758 -19.32 -30.15 17.80
CA GLY A 758 -18.68 -30.21 19.11
C GLY A 758 -17.61 -29.16 19.33
N LEU A 759 -16.78 -28.94 18.32
CA LEU A 759 -15.77 -27.87 18.33
C LEU A 759 -16.42 -26.48 18.38
N ALA A 760 -17.43 -26.22 17.54
CA ALA A 760 -18.11 -24.94 17.49
C ALA A 760 -18.78 -24.62 18.84
N TRP A 761 -19.45 -25.62 19.47
CA TRP A 761 -20.04 -25.46 20.79
C TRP A 761 -19.02 -25.09 21.85
N ALA A 762 -17.93 -25.88 21.97
CA ALA A 762 -16.88 -25.65 22.97
C ALA A 762 -16.19 -24.28 22.79
N ILE A 763 -15.98 -23.85 21.54
CA ILE A 763 -15.42 -22.53 21.22
C ILE A 763 -16.37 -21.41 21.62
N CYS A 764 -17.67 -21.54 21.28
CA CYS A 764 -18.69 -20.56 21.66
C CYS A 764 -18.80 -20.45 23.21
N GLU A 765 -18.85 -21.57 23.92
CA GLU A 765 -18.90 -21.58 25.37
C GLU A 765 -17.67 -20.91 26.00
N HIS A 766 -16.45 -21.19 25.48
CA HIS A 766 -15.24 -20.54 25.94
C HIS A 766 -15.25 -19.01 25.69
N LEU A 767 -15.72 -18.58 24.53
CA LEU A 767 -15.84 -17.15 24.22
C LEU A 767 -16.85 -16.43 25.11
N VAL A 768 -17.96 -17.10 25.45
CA VAL A 768 -19.00 -16.55 26.32
C VAL A 768 -18.55 -16.49 27.77
N GLN A 769 -17.99 -17.59 28.31
CA GLN A 769 -17.69 -17.71 29.73
C GLN A 769 -16.36 -17.08 30.13
N VAL A 770 -15.30 -17.28 29.28
CA VAL A 770 -13.93 -16.90 29.62
C VAL A 770 -13.56 -15.54 29.01
N LYS A 771 -13.77 -15.36 27.69
CA LYS A 771 -13.33 -14.14 26.99
C LYS A 771 -14.32 -12.99 27.20
N ARG A 772 -15.62 -13.23 27.19
CA ARG A 772 -16.69 -12.22 27.34
C ARG A 772 -16.57 -11.06 26.37
N ALA A 773 -15.96 -11.29 25.19
CA ALA A 773 -15.77 -10.33 24.14
C ALA A 773 -17.04 -10.19 23.28
N PRO A 774 -17.39 -8.99 22.81
CA PRO A 774 -18.42 -8.82 21.78
C PRO A 774 -18.15 -9.74 20.59
N THR A 775 -19.09 -10.64 20.31
CA THR A 775 -18.91 -11.70 19.31
C THR A 775 -20.14 -11.84 18.40
N LEU A 776 -19.91 -11.91 17.11
CA LEU A 776 -20.87 -12.25 16.07
C LEU A 776 -20.50 -13.60 15.47
N PHE A 777 -21.39 -14.58 15.62
CA PHE A 777 -21.15 -15.95 15.20
C PHE A 777 -22.23 -16.39 14.20
N ALA A 778 -21.91 -16.44 12.92
CA ALA A 778 -22.79 -16.97 11.90
C ALA A 778 -22.56 -18.48 11.73
N THR A 779 -23.64 -19.27 11.71
CA THR A 779 -23.55 -20.73 11.66
C THR A 779 -24.71 -21.37 10.93
N HIS A 780 -24.47 -22.59 10.47
CA HIS A 780 -25.54 -23.53 10.01
C HIS A 780 -25.94 -24.58 11.05
N PHE A 781 -25.21 -24.65 12.15
CA PHE A 781 -25.55 -25.52 13.24
C PHE A 781 -26.70 -24.87 14.06
N HIS A 782 -27.96 -25.26 13.75
CA HIS A 782 -29.14 -24.71 14.43
C HIS A 782 -29.13 -25.06 15.92
N GLU A 783 -28.56 -26.18 16.27
CA GLU A 783 -28.46 -26.69 17.66
C GLU A 783 -27.62 -25.77 18.56
N LEU A 784 -26.70 -24.96 17.99
CA LEU A 784 -25.94 -23.96 18.76
C LEU A 784 -26.86 -22.90 19.40
N THR A 785 -28.06 -22.71 18.90
CA THR A 785 -29.04 -21.77 19.48
C THR A 785 -29.48 -22.17 20.90
N ALA A 786 -29.34 -23.45 21.26
CA ALA A 786 -29.58 -23.94 22.62
C ALA A 786 -28.62 -23.35 23.66
N LEU A 787 -27.44 -22.83 23.22
CA LEU A 787 -26.48 -22.17 24.12
C LEU A 787 -27.10 -20.94 24.82
N ALA A 788 -28.04 -20.25 24.20
CA ALA A 788 -28.75 -19.12 24.80
C ALA A 788 -29.65 -19.55 25.97
N GLN A 789 -30.23 -20.78 25.93
CA GLN A 789 -31.08 -21.33 26.96
C GLN A 789 -30.28 -21.94 28.11
N ALA A 790 -29.23 -22.71 27.80
CA ALA A 790 -28.36 -23.35 28.76
C ALA A 790 -27.70 -22.37 29.75
N ASN A 791 -27.32 -21.19 29.28
CA ASN A 791 -26.73 -20.16 30.11
C ASN A 791 -27.73 -19.39 31.01
N SER A 792 -29.02 -19.47 30.75
CA SER A 792 -30.07 -18.85 31.58
C SER A 792 -30.34 -19.58 32.91
N GLU A 793 -30.07 -20.89 32.97
CA GLU A 793 -30.44 -21.74 34.11
C GLU A 793 -29.33 -21.90 35.16
N VAL A 794 -28.05 -21.77 34.75
CA VAL A 794 -26.89 -22.13 35.60
C VAL A 794 -26.37 -20.98 36.46
N SER A 795 -26.61 -19.73 36.10
CA SER A 795 -26.20 -18.60 36.94
C SER A 795 -27.33 -17.58 37.00
N GLY A 796 -27.90 -17.35 38.12
CA GLY A 796 -28.98 -16.38 38.36
C GLY A 796 -28.73 -14.94 37.93
N ASN A 797 -27.77 -14.70 37.04
CA ASN A 797 -27.50 -13.44 36.37
C ASN A 797 -26.74 -13.67 35.08
N THR A 798 -27.28 -13.14 33.98
CA THR A 798 -26.68 -12.83 32.67
C THR A 798 -26.51 -13.94 31.66
N VAL A 799 -27.43 -13.93 30.72
CA VAL A 799 -27.48 -14.85 29.57
C VAL A 799 -26.42 -14.65 28.51
N GLY A 800 -25.66 -13.58 28.45
CA GLY A 800 -24.55 -13.33 27.49
C GLY A 800 -24.80 -13.61 26.01
N VAL A 801 -25.68 -14.55 25.66
CA VAL A 801 -25.95 -15.05 24.33
C VAL A 801 -27.34 -14.66 23.87
N ALA A 802 -27.45 -14.17 22.63
CA ALA A 802 -28.71 -13.87 21.94
C ALA A 802 -28.76 -14.54 20.57
N ASN A 803 -29.88 -15.15 20.25
CA ASN A 803 -30.12 -15.76 18.94
C ASN A 803 -30.77 -14.79 17.99
N PHE A 804 -30.26 -14.80 16.75
CA PHE A 804 -30.83 -14.07 15.64
C PHE A 804 -30.90 -14.97 14.40
N HIS A 805 -31.80 -14.67 13.50
CA HIS A 805 -31.87 -15.35 12.23
C HIS A 805 -32.10 -14.39 11.08
N VAL A 806 -31.63 -14.77 9.89
CA VAL A 806 -31.94 -14.03 8.67
C VAL A 806 -33.26 -14.55 8.09
N SER A 807 -34.23 -13.63 7.94
CA SER A 807 -35.58 -13.96 7.51
C SER A 807 -35.63 -14.24 6.01
N ALA A 808 -36.39 -15.26 5.64
CA ALA A 808 -36.72 -15.62 4.27
C ALA A 808 -38.23 -15.91 4.17
N HIS A 809 -38.84 -15.54 3.07
CA HIS A 809 -40.26 -15.82 2.80
C HIS A 809 -40.39 -16.92 1.75
N ILE A 810 -41.13 -17.97 2.10
CA ILE A 810 -41.46 -19.04 1.18
C ILE A 810 -42.86 -18.79 0.67
N ASP A 811 -43.00 -18.46 -0.62
CA ASP A 811 -44.29 -18.41 -1.28
C ASP A 811 -44.71 -19.84 -1.67
N THR A 812 -45.72 -20.36 -0.96
CA THR A 812 -46.20 -21.73 -1.16
C THR A 812 -46.92 -21.93 -2.51
N GLU A 813 -47.47 -20.86 -3.10
CA GLU A 813 -48.19 -20.95 -4.36
C GLU A 813 -47.24 -20.95 -5.57
N SER A 814 -46.29 -20.03 -5.58
CA SER A 814 -45.27 -19.93 -6.64
C SER A 814 -44.05 -20.81 -6.41
N ARG A 815 -43.96 -21.52 -5.28
CA ARG A 815 -42.78 -22.29 -4.82
C ARG A 815 -41.48 -21.48 -4.88
N LYS A 816 -41.54 -20.18 -4.54
CA LYS A 816 -40.42 -19.28 -4.66
C LYS A 816 -39.92 -18.86 -3.27
N LEU A 817 -38.60 -19.06 -3.03
CA LEU A 817 -37.91 -18.53 -1.86
C LEU A 817 -37.48 -17.09 -2.12
N THR A 818 -37.94 -16.16 -1.31
CA THR A 818 -37.52 -14.76 -1.37
C THR A 818 -36.70 -14.43 -0.14
N MET A 819 -35.45 -14.06 -0.33
CA MET A 819 -34.57 -13.59 0.75
C MET A 819 -34.97 -12.18 1.16
N LEU A 820 -35.31 -11.99 2.43
CA LEU A 820 -35.70 -10.69 2.97
C LEU A 820 -34.49 -9.87 3.44
N TYR A 821 -33.35 -10.51 3.60
CA TYR A 821 -32.10 -9.90 4.09
C TYR A 821 -32.27 -9.13 5.42
N LYS A 822 -33.29 -9.47 6.19
CA LYS A 822 -33.58 -8.87 7.48
C LYS A 822 -33.13 -9.80 8.61
N VAL A 823 -32.41 -9.25 9.58
CA VAL A 823 -31.95 -9.97 10.77
C VAL A 823 -32.96 -9.73 11.90
N GLU A 824 -33.55 -10.78 12.40
CA GLU A 824 -34.62 -10.74 13.39
C GLU A 824 -34.23 -11.55 14.63
N PRO A 825 -34.72 -11.17 15.84
CA PRO A 825 -34.48 -11.95 17.06
C PRO A 825 -35.11 -13.34 17.00
N GLY A 826 -34.42 -14.32 17.58
CA GLY A 826 -34.88 -15.70 17.66
C GLY A 826 -34.04 -16.68 16.86
N ALA A 827 -34.25 -17.95 17.06
CA ALA A 827 -33.62 -19.01 16.27
C ALA A 827 -34.37 -19.21 14.95
N CYS A 828 -33.69 -19.69 13.93
CA CYS A 828 -34.31 -20.11 12.69
C CYS A 828 -34.94 -21.51 12.89
N ASP A 829 -36.25 -21.61 12.69
CA ASP A 829 -37.01 -22.85 12.96
C ASP A 829 -36.95 -23.85 11.80
N GLN A 830 -36.37 -23.48 10.66
CA GLN A 830 -36.38 -24.28 9.44
C GLN A 830 -35.04 -24.33 8.71
N SER A 831 -34.73 -25.49 8.18
CA SER A 831 -33.64 -25.69 7.20
C SER A 831 -34.14 -25.39 5.80
N PHE A 832 -33.42 -24.54 5.05
CA PHE A 832 -33.80 -24.10 3.70
C PHE A 832 -33.12 -24.91 2.58
N GLY A 833 -32.20 -25.82 2.88
CA GLY A 833 -31.41 -26.54 1.89
C GLY A 833 -32.25 -27.34 0.91
N ILE A 834 -33.25 -28.06 1.40
CA ILE A 834 -34.17 -28.88 0.59
C ILE A 834 -35.07 -28.00 -0.27
N HIS A 835 -35.53 -26.86 0.26
CA HIS A 835 -36.30 -25.89 -0.52
C HIS A 835 -35.46 -25.27 -1.68
N VAL A 836 -34.19 -25.02 -1.44
CA VAL A 836 -33.27 -24.53 -2.52
C VAL A 836 -33.12 -25.61 -3.62
N ALA A 837 -33.04 -26.90 -3.26
CA ALA A 837 -32.97 -27.98 -4.24
C ALA A 837 -34.29 -28.09 -5.04
N GLU A 838 -35.44 -27.88 -4.40
CA GLU A 838 -36.75 -27.81 -5.05
C GLU A 838 -36.81 -26.66 -6.08
N PHE A 839 -36.29 -25.47 -5.72
CA PHE A 839 -36.22 -24.34 -6.67
C PHE A 839 -35.23 -24.56 -7.79
N ALA A 840 -34.18 -25.32 -7.57
CA ALA A 840 -33.21 -25.73 -8.59
C ALA A 840 -33.82 -26.79 -9.54
N ASN A 841 -35.16 -27.09 -9.44
CA ASN A 841 -35.91 -28.07 -10.22
C ASN A 841 -35.33 -29.52 -10.10
N PHE A 842 -34.93 -29.90 -8.88
CA PHE A 842 -34.58 -31.32 -8.63
C PHE A 842 -35.84 -32.20 -8.84
N PRO A 843 -35.70 -33.46 -9.28
CA PRO A 843 -36.82 -34.39 -9.41
C PRO A 843 -37.60 -34.50 -8.11
N GLU A 844 -38.92 -34.46 -8.16
CA GLU A 844 -39.78 -34.47 -6.98
C GLU A 844 -39.56 -35.68 -6.06
N SER A 845 -39.20 -36.82 -6.63
CA SER A 845 -38.82 -38.04 -5.91
C SER A 845 -37.54 -37.87 -5.06
N VAL A 846 -36.57 -37.08 -5.56
CA VAL A 846 -35.33 -36.79 -4.83
C VAL A 846 -35.61 -35.81 -3.69
N VAL A 847 -36.43 -34.80 -3.90
CA VAL A 847 -36.82 -33.82 -2.87
C VAL A 847 -37.63 -34.48 -1.75
N ALA A 848 -38.60 -35.35 -2.13
CA ALA A 848 -39.41 -36.09 -1.14
C ALA A 848 -38.56 -37.02 -0.27
N LEU A 849 -37.66 -37.79 -0.91
CA LEU A 849 -36.71 -38.67 -0.20
C LEU A 849 -35.76 -37.87 0.70
N ALA A 850 -35.26 -36.70 0.24
CA ALA A 850 -34.40 -35.83 1.03
C ALA A 850 -35.12 -35.31 2.28
N ARG A 851 -36.42 -34.95 2.19
CA ARG A 851 -37.22 -34.54 3.34
C ARG A 851 -37.42 -35.68 4.35
N GLU A 852 -37.71 -36.90 3.85
CA GLU A 852 -37.83 -38.09 4.69
C GLU A 852 -36.52 -38.37 5.47
N LYS A 853 -35.37 -38.35 4.75
CA LYS A 853 -34.09 -38.65 5.38
C LYS A 853 -33.58 -37.52 6.29
N ALA A 854 -33.92 -36.28 6.04
CA ALA A 854 -33.64 -35.18 6.95
C ALA A 854 -34.44 -35.30 8.23
N ALA A 855 -35.74 -35.59 8.13
CA ALA A 855 -36.59 -35.81 9.31
C ALA A 855 -36.11 -37.00 10.16
N GLU A 856 -35.72 -38.13 9.55
CA GLU A 856 -35.12 -39.26 10.27
C GLU A 856 -33.88 -38.85 11.08
N LEU A 857 -33.01 -37.96 10.52
CA LEU A 857 -31.78 -37.47 11.16
C LEU A 857 -32.07 -36.45 12.27
N GLU A 858 -33.07 -35.60 12.09
CA GLU A 858 -33.55 -34.65 13.11
C GLU A 858 -34.10 -35.37 14.35
N ASP A 859 -34.84 -36.48 14.17
CA ASP A 859 -35.35 -37.31 15.27
C ASP A 859 -34.22 -37.99 16.08
N PHE A 860 -33.06 -38.21 15.49
CA PHE A 860 -31.85 -38.71 16.18
C PHE A 860 -30.95 -37.60 16.75
N SER A 861 -31.28 -36.33 16.57
CA SER A 861 -30.47 -35.24 17.08
C SER A 861 -30.63 -35.07 18.61
N PRO A 862 -29.55 -34.63 19.32
CA PRO A 862 -29.61 -34.43 20.76
C PRO A 862 -30.68 -33.44 21.25
N SER A 863 -31.19 -32.57 20.38
CA SER A 863 -32.23 -31.57 20.71
C SER A 863 -33.56 -32.23 21.07
N SER A 864 -33.90 -33.37 20.46
CA SER A 864 -35.10 -34.14 20.83
C SER A 864 -34.97 -34.86 22.16
N MET A 865 -33.73 -35.09 22.65
CA MET A 865 -33.45 -35.70 23.94
C MET A 865 -33.46 -34.71 25.12
N ILE A 866 -33.31 -33.41 24.85
CA ILE A 866 -33.25 -32.36 25.89
C ILE A 866 -34.65 -31.96 26.40
N ILE A 867 -35.73 -32.25 25.66
CA ILE A 867 -37.11 -31.88 26.06
C ILE A 867 -37.70 -32.77 27.15
N ASN A 868 -37.12 -33.92 27.44
CA ASN A 868 -37.55 -34.77 28.55
C ASN A 868 -36.59 -34.61 29.74
N ASN A 869 -37.01 -33.86 30.75
CA ASN A 869 -36.30 -33.52 31.99
C ASN A 869 -35.71 -34.70 32.81
N GLU A 870 -35.75 -35.94 32.37
CA GLU A 870 -35.20 -37.11 33.07
C GLU A 870 -33.77 -37.49 32.61
N VAL A 871 -33.22 -36.90 31.51
CA VAL A 871 -31.90 -37.30 30.94
C VAL A 871 -30.75 -36.43 31.42
N LEU A 872 -31.01 -35.29 32.05
CA LEU A 872 -30.00 -34.37 32.55
C LEU A 872 -29.08 -34.90 33.66
N ILE A 873 -29.41 -36.05 34.28
CA ILE A 873 -28.61 -36.65 35.36
C ILE A 873 -27.56 -37.67 34.83
N HIS A 874 -27.67 -38.12 33.56
CA HIS A 874 -26.76 -39.14 33.01
C HIS A 874 -25.65 -38.62 32.11
N PHE A 875 -25.65 -37.38 31.67
CA PHE A 875 -24.63 -36.84 30.76
C PHE A 875 -23.22 -36.76 31.37
N PRO A 876 -23.02 -36.40 32.67
CA PRO A 876 -21.70 -36.48 33.28
C PRO A 876 -21.16 -37.91 33.42
N LEU A 877 -22.03 -38.92 33.57
CA LEU A 877 -21.64 -40.30 33.73
C LEU A 877 -21.22 -40.97 32.41
N CYS A 878 -21.91 -40.66 31.31
CA CYS A 878 -21.54 -41.12 29.96
C CYS A 878 -20.25 -40.51 29.46
N PHE A 879 -20.03 -39.21 29.72
CA PHE A 879 -18.78 -38.54 29.36
C PHE A 879 -17.62 -39.08 30.22
N TRP A 880 -17.85 -39.37 31.50
CA TRP A 880 -16.88 -39.98 32.39
C TRP A 880 -16.55 -41.44 31.99
N LEU A 881 -17.54 -42.23 31.60
CA LEU A 881 -17.37 -43.60 31.09
C LEU A 881 -16.70 -43.64 29.68
N MET A 882 -16.97 -42.68 28.82
CA MET A 882 -16.24 -42.51 27.57
C MET A 882 -14.78 -42.14 27.80
N MET A 883 -14.51 -41.23 28.74
CA MET A 883 -13.12 -40.86 29.08
C MET A 883 -12.36 -42.03 29.72
N GLU A 884 -12.98 -42.88 30.55
CA GLU A 884 -12.33 -44.10 31.07
C GLU A 884 -12.05 -45.14 29.96
N SER A 885 -12.94 -45.28 28.98
CA SER A 885 -12.70 -46.17 27.82
C SER A 885 -11.56 -45.68 26.93
N PHE A 886 -11.34 -44.36 26.81
CA PHE A 886 -10.23 -43.74 26.07
C PHE A 886 -8.90 -43.76 26.82
N TYR A 887 -8.91 -43.85 28.17
CA TYR A 887 -7.68 -43.92 28.99
C TYR A 887 -6.81 -45.16 28.72
N HIS A 888 -7.34 -46.18 28.08
CA HIS A 888 -6.62 -47.38 27.67
C HIS A 888 -6.18 -47.40 26.19
N SER A 889 -6.36 -46.29 25.46
CA SER A 889 -5.86 -46.18 24.11
C SER A 889 -4.36 -45.87 24.11
N PRO A 890 -3.54 -46.61 23.37
CA PRO A 890 -2.07 -46.37 23.24
C PRO A 890 -1.72 -44.97 22.73
N ILE A 891 -2.63 -44.33 22.02
CA ILE A 891 -2.43 -43.00 21.41
C ILE A 891 -2.50 -41.89 22.46
N LEU A 892 -3.38 -42.02 23.49
CA LEU A 892 -3.47 -41.01 24.54
C LEU A 892 -2.34 -41.15 25.56
N GLN A 893 -1.87 -42.38 25.84
CA GLN A 893 -0.67 -42.57 26.65
C GLN A 893 0.58 -41.99 25.99
N PHE A 894 0.65 -41.99 24.63
CA PHE A 894 1.71 -41.37 23.92
C PHE A 894 1.61 -39.83 23.96
N MET A 895 0.42 -39.24 23.89
CA MET A 895 0.19 -37.82 24.04
C MET A 895 0.44 -37.29 25.46
N LEU A 896 0.01 -38.04 26.50
CA LEU A 896 0.27 -37.70 27.91
C LEU A 896 1.75 -37.84 28.29
N TYR A 897 2.48 -38.78 27.69
CA TYR A 897 3.91 -38.89 27.84
C TYR A 897 4.65 -37.71 27.21
N TYR A 898 4.16 -37.21 26.03
CA TYR A 898 4.71 -36.02 25.40
C TYR A 898 4.37 -34.73 26.16
N TYR A 899 3.19 -34.68 26.83
CA TYR A 899 2.79 -33.48 27.58
C TYR A 899 3.45 -33.40 28.98
N LYS A 900 3.93 -34.51 29.52
CA LYS A 900 4.72 -34.54 30.77
C LYS A 900 6.24 -34.34 30.56
N SER A 901 6.68 -34.41 29.30
CA SER A 901 8.08 -34.16 28.95
C SER A 901 8.28 -32.76 28.31
N MET A 902 7.23 -31.95 28.22
CA MET A 902 7.26 -30.50 28.02
C MET A 902 6.94 -29.80 29.34
#